data_680c4e170e267fc00f8328d107d9bed2
#
_entry.id   680c4e170e267fc00f8328d107d9bed2
#
_cell.length_a   1.000
_cell.length_b   1.000
_cell.length_c   1.000
_cell.angle_alpha   90.00
_cell.angle_beta   90.00
_cell.angle_gamma   90.00
#
_symmetry.space_group_name_H-M   'P 1'
#
loop_
_entity.id
_entity.type
_entity.pdbx_description
1 polymer ?
#
loop_
_entity_poly.entity_id
_entity_poly.type
_entity_poly.pdbx_seq_one_letter_code
_entity_poly.pdbx_strand_id
1 'polypeptide(L)'
;MKRILSALSIVFLGFLGFYCSSEKQAAKNQTYLNLHDSVRYVGKTVCLSCHAGAHQGFLETGMGRSLSNAHPDKSAGRLAKQDPVYDKDLNLWYQMKYSSDSMYVLEYRLEGTDTVHKRKQSISYIIGSGQHTNSHLFNWNGYVFQAPLTFYTQKGIWDLPPGYENGFNSRFSRQIGLECMACHNAYPEFVAGSENKFLNIPEGIDCERCHGPGSIHVREKQAGILIDTAKHIDYSIVNPGKLPIDAQFDLCQRCHLQGNAVLKEGKSFFDFKPSMRLNEVMDVYLPRYENDEEHFIMASHADRLKMSSCFKVMAQRKGSANSLRPYKNAMTCVTCHNPHVSVQKQNEGHFNTICASCHTKSDQKVCTEDVMVQKKSNNNCVSCHMPVSGSMDIPHVRVHDHYIRKNAAKENVRSENTGSFLRLECINNTQPDERSKIIAYIQQFEKFDPGKNFLLDSAETLLSKANTQNNRLLKESIHLHFTRKDYAKITSLVQKLGNNKVLGQILLNKSLNNLDAWTAYRIAESYSELGLVDLALPFFSKACTLAPYQFDFANKYASALFKSGQKDKAGSTWFKLINEAPFFAAAWCNLGYVKLLEGDSKKAELYYKKAIALDPNYHQAWINLVGLQMFNGDTEMAQRNIKKLIRYFPQQEEYKLLEKEIMR
;
A
#
# COMPACT_ATOMS: atom_id res chain seq x y z
N MET A 1 1.92 73.78 28.81
CA MET A 1 3.04 72.82 28.70
C MET A 1 2.84 71.51 29.46
N LYS A 2 2.35 71.47 30.71
CA LYS A 2 2.17 70.18 31.45
C LYS A 2 1.15 69.23 30.86
N ARG A 3 0.10 69.65 30.19
CA ARG A 3 -0.91 68.77 29.56
C ARG A 3 -0.46 68.17 28.21
N ILE A 4 0.47 68.79 27.51
CA ILE A 4 1.01 68.27 26.24
C ILE A 4 2.05 67.13 26.51
N LEU A 5 2.84 67.26 27.60
CA LEU A 5 3.79 66.18 27.97
C LEU A 5 3.10 64.94 28.46
N SER A 6 1.95 65.03 29.13
CA SER A 6 1.19 63.81 29.56
C SER A 6 0.58 63.09 28.37
N ALA A 7 0.13 63.77 27.34
CA ALA A 7 -0.42 63.15 26.13
C ALA A 7 0.65 62.43 25.29
N LEU A 8 1.85 63.01 25.20
CA LEU A 8 2.98 62.36 24.52
C LEU A 8 3.49 61.13 25.23
N SER A 9 3.50 61.11 26.59
CA SER A 9 3.90 59.93 27.38
C SER A 9 2.91 58.76 27.25
N ILE A 10 1.61 59.04 27.14
CA ILE A 10 0.58 58.01 26.95
C ILE A 10 0.65 57.41 25.55
N VAL A 11 0.92 58.23 24.53
CA VAL A 11 1.09 57.76 23.13
C VAL A 11 2.36 56.90 23.01
N PHE A 12 3.47 57.27 23.69
CA PHE A 12 4.71 56.47 23.65
C PHE A 12 4.60 55.15 24.39
N LEU A 13 3.87 55.11 25.51
CA LEU A 13 3.56 53.86 26.21
C LEU A 13 2.59 52.97 25.44
N GLY A 14 1.66 53.56 24.67
CA GLY A 14 0.78 52.83 23.76
C GLY A 14 1.53 52.18 22.60
N PHE A 15 2.51 52.87 22.02
CA PHE A 15 3.37 52.33 20.95
C PHE A 15 4.30 51.22 21.44
N LEU A 16 4.87 51.31 22.65
CA LEU A 16 5.67 50.23 23.24
C LEU A 16 4.81 49.00 23.58
N GLY A 17 3.57 49.19 24.02
CA GLY A 17 2.64 48.06 24.24
C GLY A 17 2.21 47.36 22.95
N PHE A 18 2.05 48.10 21.86
CA PHE A 18 1.75 47.53 20.54
C PHE A 18 2.94 46.82 19.91
N TYR A 19 4.18 47.30 20.11
CA TYR A 19 5.37 46.60 19.59
C TYR A 19 5.66 45.28 20.31
N CYS A 20 5.46 45.22 21.64
CA CYS A 20 5.58 43.98 22.38
C CYS A 20 4.45 42.97 22.13
N SER A 21 3.24 43.43 21.78
CA SER A 21 2.14 42.52 21.43
C SER A 21 2.24 41.98 20.02
N SER A 22 2.82 42.74 19.08
CA SER A 22 3.02 42.28 17.68
C SER A 22 4.12 41.21 17.58
N GLU A 23 5.20 41.27 18.38
CA GLU A 23 6.21 40.20 18.41
C GLU A 23 5.68 38.86 18.99
N LYS A 24 4.81 38.93 20.01
CA LYS A 24 4.20 37.71 20.57
C LYS A 24 3.14 37.11 19.63
N GLN A 25 2.49 37.88 18.81
CA GLN A 25 1.51 37.42 17.84
C GLN A 25 2.15 36.91 16.53
N ALA A 26 3.28 37.50 16.13
CA ALA A 26 4.09 37.04 14.99
C ALA A 26 4.74 35.67 15.23
N ALA A 27 5.12 35.34 16.47
CA ALA A 27 5.67 34.03 16.82
C ALA A 27 4.65 32.87 16.77
N LYS A 28 3.36 33.17 16.68
CA LYS A 28 2.29 32.15 16.72
C LYS A 28 1.96 31.52 15.37
N ASN A 29 2.40 32.09 14.25
CA ASN A 29 2.06 31.65 12.90
C ASN A 29 3.27 31.46 11.94
N GLN A 30 4.47 31.25 12.45
CA GLN A 30 5.60 30.95 11.58
C GLN A 30 5.47 29.49 11.07
N THR A 31 5.08 29.34 9.80
CA THR A 31 5.05 28.06 9.09
C THR A 31 6.39 27.80 8.40
N TYR A 32 6.76 26.56 8.26
CA TYR A 32 7.94 26.18 7.50
C TYR A 32 7.79 26.60 6.03
N LEU A 33 8.74 27.39 5.53
CA LEU A 33 8.72 27.95 4.17
C LEU A 33 8.77 26.87 3.09
N ASN A 34 9.48 25.78 3.37
CA ASN A 34 9.63 24.70 2.42
C ASN A 34 8.35 23.87 2.20
N LEU A 35 7.30 24.07 2.98
CA LEU A 35 6.03 23.36 2.79
C LEU A 35 5.09 24.03 1.77
N HIS A 36 5.44 25.23 1.31
CA HIS A 36 4.69 25.92 0.28
C HIS A 36 4.72 25.14 -1.05
N ASP A 37 3.62 25.14 -1.80
CA ASP A 37 3.47 24.31 -3.01
C ASP A 37 4.43 24.67 -4.15
N SER A 38 4.98 25.89 -4.17
CA SER A 38 6.00 26.31 -5.14
C SER A 38 7.40 25.76 -4.87
N VAL A 39 7.64 25.17 -3.69
CA VAL A 39 8.95 24.64 -3.32
C VAL A 39 9.16 23.25 -3.90
N ARG A 40 10.31 23.02 -4.51
CA ARG A 40 10.62 21.79 -5.25
C ARG A 40 11.44 20.84 -4.42
N TYR A 41 11.22 19.55 -4.67
CA TYR A 41 12.09 18.46 -4.22
C TYR A 41 13.39 18.51 -5.01
N VAL A 42 14.52 18.24 -4.37
CA VAL A 42 15.86 18.29 -4.96
C VAL A 42 16.55 16.92 -5.03
N GLY A 43 16.03 15.94 -4.29
CA GLY A 43 16.56 14.59 -4.21
C GLY A 43 17.74 14.43 -3.25
N LYS A 44 17.90 13.21 -2.74
CA LYS A 44 18.90 12.87 -1.69
C LYS A 44 20.34 13.17 -2.06
N THR A 45 20.70 13.14 -3.34
CA THR A 45 22.08 13.39 -3.81
C THR A 45 22.50 14.85 -3.54
N VAL A 46 21.58 15.80 -3.63
CA VAL A 46 21.88 17.21 -3.32
C VAL A 46 22.17 17.38 -1.84
N CYS A 47 21.48 16.65 -0.95
CA CYS A 47 21.68 16.68 0.49
C CYS A 47 23.06 16.15 0.90
N LEU A 48 23.62 15.19 0.15
CA LEU A 48 24.91 14.57 0.39
C LEU A 48 26.06 15.59 0.49
N SER A 49 26.02 16.63 -0.34
CA SER A 49 27.11 17.62 -0.43
C SER A 49 27.40 18.34 0.90
N CYS A 50 26.39 18.50 1.78
CA CYS A 50 26.52 19.16 3.07
C CYS A 50 26.30 18.20 4.26
N HIS A 51 25.54 17.11 4.08
CA HIS A 51 25.10 16.20 5.14
C HIS A 51 25.64 14.77 4.95
N ALA A 52 26.89 14.60 4.53
CA ALA A 52 27.49 13.31 4.16
C ALA A 52 27.31 12.22 5.23
N GLY A 53 27.56 12.52 6.51
CA GLY A 53 27.43 11.54 7.59
C GLY A 53 25.99 11.07 7.82
N ALA A 54 25.03 12.00 7.85
CA ALA A 54 23.61 11.64 7.98
C ALA A 54 23.09 10.88 6.75
N HIS A 55 23.51 11.29 5.56
CA HIS A 55 23.16 10.63 4.31
C HIS A 55 23.67 9.18 4.28
N GLN A 56 24.95 8.96 4.55
CA GLN A 56 25.55 7.62 4.57
C GLN A 56 24.87 6.72 5.62
N GLY A 57 24.71 7.22 6.84
CA GLY A 57 24.04 6.46 7.91
C GLY A 57 22.61 6.10 7.56
N PHE A 58 21.86 7.03 6.94
CA PHE A 58 20.48 6.79 6.52
C PHE A 58 20.37 5.70 5.44
N LEU A 59 21.27 5.67 4.46
CA LEU A 59 21.27 4.64 3.42
C LEU A 59 21.47 3.21 3.96
N GLU A 60 21.98 3.07 5.17
CA GLU A 60 22.15 1.78 5.85
C GLU A 60 20.91 1.37 6.68
N THR A 61 19.96 2.29 6.87
CA THR A 61 18.71 2.01 7.61
C THR A 61 17.75 1.15 6.80
N GLY A 62 16.79 0.52 7.48
CA GLY A 62 15.69 -0.18 6.82
C GLY A 62 14.88 0.73 5.90
N MET A 63 14.73 2.01 6.23
CA MET A 63 14.03 3.00 5.41
C MET A 63 14.81 3.35 4.14
N GLY A 64 16.11 3.65 4.26
CA GLY A 64 16.95 3.95 3.09
C GLY A 64 17.09 2.76 2.12
N ARG A 65 16.96 1.53 2.63
CA ARG A 65 17.05 0.27 1.88
C ARG A 65 15.70 -0.36 1.56
N SER A 66 14.60 0.37 1.75
CA SER A 66 13.24 -0.17 1.62
C SER A 66 12.86 -0.63 0.21
N LEU A 67 13.51 -0.11 -0.82
CA LEU A 67 13.39 -0.52 -2.22
C LEU A 67 14.72 -0.30 -2.93
N SER A 68 15.14 -1.25 -3.76
CA SER A 68 16.36 -1.12 -4.57
C SER A 68 16.19 -1.76 -5.95
N ASN A 69 17.00 -1.31 -6.93
CA ASN A 69 17.16 -2.05 -8.18
C ASN A 69 17.63 -3.46 -7.88
N ALA A 70 17.10 -4.43 -8.60
CA ALA A 70 17.42 -5.84 -8.39
C ALA A 70 18.87 -6.13 -8.80
N HIS A 71 19.62 -6.62 -7.85
CA HIS A 71 20.98 -7.14 -8.05
C HIS A 71 21.20 -8.29 -7.07
N PRO A 72 21.89 -9.38 -7.45
CA PRO A 72 22.14 -10.51 -6.56
C PRO A 72 22.73 -10.09 -5.19
N ASP A 73 23.67 -9.14 -5.17
CA ASP A 73 24.32 -8.69 -3.94
C ASP A 73 23.41 -7.91 -2.99
N LYS A 74 22.29 -7.40 -3.48
CA LYS A 74 21.27 -6.72 -2.66
C LYS A 74 20.21 -7.67 -2.10
N SER A 75 20.17 -8.94 -2.57
CA SER A 75 19.21 -9.94 -2.11
C SER A 75 19.68 -10.60 -0.82
N ALA A 76 18.88 -10.50 0.24
CA ALA A 76 19.13 -11.21 1.49
C ALA A 76 19.14 -12.74 1.34
N GLY A 77 18.45 -13.28 0.32
CA GLY A 77 18.37 -14.71 0.04
C GLY A 77 19.46 -15.25 -0.89
N ARG A 78 20.46 -14.43 -1.31
CA ARG A 78 21.48 -14.86 -2.27
C ARG A 78 22.25 -16.09 -1.82
N LEU A 79 22.69 -16.09 -0.57
CA LEU A 79 23.51 -17.18 0.01
C LEU A 79 22.67 -18.28 0.65
N ALA A 80 21.35 -18.13 0.70
CA ALA A 80 20.45 -19.12 1.23
C ALA A 80 20.24 -20.25 0.22
N LYS A 81 19.81 -21.41 0.74
CA LYS A 81 19.39 -22.53 -0.11
C LYS A 81 18.20 -22.13 -0.95
N GLN A 82 18.30 -22.31 -2.26
CA GLN A 82 17.27 -21.90 -3.23
C GLN A 82 16.28 -23.05 -3.47
N ASP A 83 15.67 -23.55 -2.39
CA ASP A 83 14.66 -24.60 -2.49
C ASP A 83 13.44 -24.06 -3.24
N PRO A 84 12.81 -24.88 -4.10
CA PRO A 84 11.56 -24.52 -4.74
C PRO A 84 10.42 -24.47 -3.72
N VAL A 85 9.54 -23.47 -3.89
CA VAL A 85 8.30 -23.30 -3.12
C VAL A 85 7.15 -23.88 -3.94
N TYR A 86 6.37 -24.77 -3.33
CA TYR A 86 5.21 -25.38 -3.97
C TYR A 86 3.91 -24.74 -3.49
N ASP A 87 3.16 -24.22 -4.42
CA ASP A 87 1.79 -23.78 -4.21
C ASP A 87 0.84 -24.92 -4.58
N LYS A 88 0.26 -25.53 -3.56
CA LYS A 88 -0.65 -26.67 -3.72
C LYS A 88 -1.99 -26.30 -4.38
N ASP A 89 -2.46 -25.05 -4.16
CA ASP A 89 -3.77 -24.61 -4.63
C ASP A 89 -3.74 -24.31 -6.14
N LEU A 90 -2.59 -23.83 -6.63
CA LEU A 90 -2.37 -23.59 -8.07
C LEU A 90 -1.66 -24.74 -8.77
N ASN A 91 -1.13 -25.72 -8.04
CA ASN A 91 -0.26 -26.78 -8.54
C ASN A 91 0.91 -26.21 -9.36
N LEU A 92 1.63 -25.25 -8.75
CA LEU A 92 2.77 -24.55 -9.36
C LEU A 92 3.95 -24.50 -8.39
N TRP A 93 5.14 -24.55 -8.95
CA TRP A 93 6.40 -24.39 -8.25
C TRP A 93 7.04 -23.06 -8.58
N TYR A 94 7.66 -22.43 -7.59
CA TYR A 94 8.39 -21.19 -7.73
C TYR A 94 9.81 -21.34 -7.21
N GLN A 95 10.80 -20.84 -7.94
CA GLN A 95 12.19 -20.88 -7.52
C GLN A 95 12.93 -19.62 -7.92
N MET A 96 13.68 -19.02 -6.99
CA MET A 96 14.60 -17.94 -7.29
C MET A 96 15.85 -18.50 -7.98
N LYS A 97 16.30 -17.84 -9.02
CA LYS A 97 17.54 -18.12 -9.72
C LYS A 97 18.36 -16.84 -9.87
N TYR A 98 19.66 -16.99 -9.73
CA TYR A 98 20.65 -15.91 -9.87
C TYR A 98 21.57 -16.16 -11.04
N SER A 99 21.98 -15.08 -11.69
CA SER A 99 23.14 -15.05 -12.61
C SER A 99 24.14 -14.01 -12.06
N SER A 100 25.20 -13.65 -12.81
CA SER A 100 26.22 -12.68 -12.36
C SER A 100 25.58 -11.37 -11.88
N ASP A 101 24.72 -10.76 -12.70
CA ASP A 101 24.20 -9.40 -12.52
C ASP A 101 22.68 -9.31 -12.46
N SER A 102 21.99 -10.44 -12.54
CA SER A 102 20.54 -10.47 -12.61
C SER A 102 19.96 -11.62 -11.81
N MET A 103 18.66 -11.51 -11.54
CA MET A 103 17.90 -12.51 -10.83
C MET A 103 16.53 -12.68 -11.48
N TYR A 104 15.97 -13.88 -11.39
CA TYR A 104 14.65 -14.19 -11.94
C TYR A 104 13.92 -15.24 -11.14
N VAL A 105 12.59 -15.18 -11.17
CA VAL A 105 11.73 -16.25 -10.65
C VAL A 105 11.40 -17.19 -11.79
N LEU A 106 11.60 -18.47 -11.53
CA LEU A 106 11.16 -19.56 -12.36
C LEU A 106 9.87 -20.12 -11.79
N GLU A 107 8.77 -20.05 -12.56
CA GLU A 107 7.52 -20.75 -12.29
C GLU A 107 7.45 -21.97 -13.19
N TYR A 108 7.04 -23.13 -12.63
CA TYR A 108 6.89 -24.35 -13.42
C TYR A 108 5.85 -25.30 -12.83
N ARG A 109 5.34 -26.18 -13.68
CA ARG A 109 4.45 -27.28 -13.31
C ARG A 109 5.07 -28.62 -13.71
N LEU A 110 4.95 -29.62 -12.84
CA LEU A 110 5.42 -30.97 -13.10
C LEU A 110 4.24 -31.93 -13.33
N GLU A 111 4.41 -32.85 -14.27
CA GLU A 111 3.61 -34.05 -14.42
C GLU A 111 4.56 -35.27 -14.31
N GLY A 112 4.56 -35.93 -13.17
CA GLY A 112 5.61 -36.88 -12.83
C GLY A 112 6.97 -36.15 -12.77
N THR A 113 7.90 -36.57 -13.62
CA THR A 113 9.22 -35.92 -13.77
C THR A 113 9.27 -34.84 -14.84
N ASP A 114 8.24 -34.73 -15.66
CA ASP A 114 8.23 -33.82 -16.83
C ASP A 114 7.76 -32.44 -16.48
N THR A 115 8.49 -31.43 -16.97
CA THR A 115 8.09 -30.02 -16.86
C THR A 115 7.14 -29.65 -17.99
N VAL A 116 5.85 -29.56 -17.68
CA VAL A 116 4.77 -29.29 -18.66
C VAL A 116 4.40 -27.82 -18.80
N HIS A 117 4.83 -26.99 -17.87
CA HIS A 117 4.75 -25.53 -17.94
C HIS A 117 6.03 -24.93 -17.36
N LYS A 118 6.50 -23.87 -17.99
CA LYS A 118 7.69 -23.12 -17.52
C LYS A 118 7.59 -21.67 -17.92
N ARG A 119 7.69 -20.77 -16.93
CA ARG A 119 7.77 -19.32 -17.12
C ARG A 119 9.01 -18.79 -16.39
N LYS A 120 9.80 -17.96 -17.07
CA LYS A 120 10.92 -17.21 -16.50
C LYS A 120 10.53 -15.74 -16.42
N GLN A 121 10.57 -15.14 -15.21
CA GLN A 121 10.28 -13.74 -15.01
C GLN A 121 11.51 -13.04 -14.39
N SER A 122 12.14 -12.13 -15.13
CA SER A 122 13.23 -11.30 -14.61
C SER A 122 12.71 -10.34 -13.54
N ILE A 123 13.51 -10.11 -12.50
CA ILE A 123 13.21 -9.21 -11.40
C ILE A 123 13.88 -7.86 -11.68
N SER A 124 13.12 -6.78 -11.45
CA SER A 124 13.57 -5.39 -11.66
C SER A 124 13.91 -4.70 -10.35
N TYR A 125 13.17 -5.00 -9.27
CA TYR A 125 13.37 -4.39 -7.97
C TYR A 125 13.24 -5.41 -6.84
N ILE A 126 13.92 -5.09 -5.71
CA ILE A 126 13.74 -5.77 -4.43
C ILE A 126 13.04 -4.77 -3.50
N ILE A 127 11.90 -5.15 -2.93
CA ILE A 127 11.17 -4.37 -1.93
C ILE A 127 11.34 -5.00 -0.55
N GLY A 128 11.62 -4.15 0.46
CA GLY A 128 12.03 -4.57 1.79
C GLY A 128 13.54 -4.51 1.96
N SER A 129 13.99 -4.11 3.16
CA SER A 129 15.40 -3.87 3.47
C SER A 129 16.26 -5.14 3.60
N GLY A 130 15.65 -6.32 3.61
CA GLY A 130 16.32 -7.58 3.90
C GLY A 130 16.55 -7.83 5.39
N GLN A 131 16.16 -6.91 6.30
CA GLN A 131 16.26 -7.15 7.74
C GLN A 131 15.25 -8.20 8.23
N HIS A 132 14.07 -8.22 7.64
CA HIS A 132 13.00 -9.19 7.91
C HIS A 132 12.61 -9.97 6.68
N THR A 133 12.38 -9.29 5.56
CA THR A 133 11.96 -9.87 4.29
C THR A 133 12.60 -9.15 3.10
N ASN A 134 12.72 -9.88 1.98
CA ASN A 134 12.84 -9.32 0.65
C ASN A 134 11.75 -9.92 -0.24
N SER A 135 10.82 -9.10 -0.71
CA SER A 135 9.92 -9.45 -1.81
C SER A 135 10.48 -8.91 -3.13
N HIS A 136 10.01 -9.47 -4.24
CA HIS A 136 10.60 -9.26 -5.54
C HIS A 136 9.58 -8.68 -6.49
N LEU A 137 9.96 -7.62 -7.22
CA LEU A 137 9.09 -6.93 -8.16
C LEU A 137 9.69 -7.01 -9.57
N PHE A 138 8.80 -7.05 -10.56
CA PHE A 138 9.22 -6.89 -11.94
C PHE A 138 8.49 -5.71 -12.59
N ASN A 139 9.15 -5.13 -13.58
CA ASN A 139 8.65 -4.01 -14.36
C ASN A 139 8.44 -4.46 -15.80
N TRP A 140 7.29 -4.15 -16.34
CA TRP A 140 6.98 -4.33 -17.76
C TRP A 140 6.42 -3.03 -18.33
N ASN A 141 7.15 -2.35 -19.20
CA ASN A 141 6.74 -1.07 -19.80
C ASN A 141 6.26 -0.02 -18.77
N GLY A 142 6.91 0.03 -17.61
CA GLY A 142 6.53 0.91 -16.51
C GLY A 142 5.53 0.30 -15.52
N TYR A 143 4.84 -0.77 -15.88
CA TYR A 143 3.92 -1.46 -14.97
C TYR A 143 4.67 -2.35 -13.99
N VAL A 144 4.44 -2.14 -12.70
CA VAL A 144 5.15 -2.84 -11.62
C VAL A 144 4.23 -3.84 -10.94
N PHE A 145 4.71 -5.08 -10.84
CA PHE A 145 4.00 -6.19 -10.23
C PHE A 145 4.88 -6.91 -9.23
N GLN A 146 4.26 -7.59 -8.27
CA GLN A 146 4.94 -8.49 -7.34
C GLN A 146 5.09 -9.88 -7.95
N ALA A 147 6.28 -10.44 -7.84
CA ALA A 147 6.54 -11.85 -8.15
C ALA A 147 6.10 -12.75 -6.98
N PRO A 148 5.68 -14.00 -7.23
CA PRO A 148 5.12 -14.91 -6.22
C PRO A 148 6.18 -15.57 -5.33
N LEU A 149 7.21 -14.82 -4.92
CA LEU A 149 8.29 -15.37 -4.08
C LEU A 149 8.90 -14.28 -3.20
N THR A 150 8.99 -14.56 -1.90
CA THR A 150 9.59 -13.71 -0.86
C THR A 150 10.64 -14.51 -0.08
N PHE A 151 11.74 -13.86 0.26
CA PHE A 151 12.72 -14.39 1.19
C PHE A 151 12.45 -13.87 2.61
N TYR A 152 12.33 -14.76 3.58
CA TYR A 152 12.09 -14.47 4.99
C TYR A 152 13.39 -14.64 5.78
N THR A 153 14.06 -13.52 6.06
CA THR A 153 15.42 -13.49 6.59
C THR A 153 15.57 -14.17 7.96
N GLN A 154 14.59 -13.98 8.85
CA GLN A 154 14.65 -14.57 10.20
C GLN A 154 14.56 -16.09 10.20
N LYS A 155 13.93 -16.68 9.20
CA LYS A 155 13.84 -18.15 9.01
C LYS A 155 14.88 -18.67 8.02
N GLY A 156 15.46 -17.81 7.20
CA GLY A 156 16.40 -18.20 6.14
C GLY A 156 15.74 -19.00 5.01
N ILE A 157 14.44 -18.80 4.76
CA ILE A 157 13.65 -19.57 3.80
C ILE A 157 13.03 -18.70 2.71
N TRP A 158 12.79 -19.32 1.56
CA TRP A 158 11.90 -18.82 0.52
C TRP A 158 10.49 -19.32 0.76
N ASP A 159 9.48 -18.45 0.60
CA ASP A 159 8.07 -18.82 0.67
C ASP A 159 7.23 -17.85 -0.16
N LEU A 160 5.92 -18.10 -0.24
CA LEU A 160 4.97 -17.19 -0.89
C LEU A 160 4.96 -15.83 -0.20
N PRO A 161 4.73 -14.74 -0.94
CA PRO A 161 4.57 -13.41 -0.35
C PRO A 161 3.39 -13.32 0.61
N PRO A 162 3.40 -12.39 1.57
CA PRO A 162 2.25 -12.15 2.44
C PRO A 162 0.96 -11.95 1.66
N GLY A 163 -0.10 -12.68 2.05
CA GLY A 163 -1.41 -12.66 1.40
C GLY A 163 -1.50 -13.43 0.07
N TYR A 164 -0.54 -14.33 -0.19
CA TYR A 164 -0.61 -15.32 -1.28
C TYR A 164 -0.96 -16.72 -0.79
N GLU A 165 -1.08 -16.91 0.50
CA GLU A 165 -1.40 -18.18 1.11
C GLU A 165 -2.87 -18.58 0.90
N ASN A 166 -3.20 -19.85 1.13
CA ASN A 166 -4.58 -20.36 1.17
C ASN A 166 -5.41 -20.11 -0.10
N GLY A 167 -4.79 -20.23 -1.28
CA GLY A 167 -5.45 -20.07 -2.57
C GLY A 167 -5.55 -18.61 -3.07
N PHE A 168 -4.99 -17.63 -2.35
CA PHE A 168 -4.98 -16.23 -2.75
C PHE A 168 -3.79 -15.83 -3.62
N ASN A 169 -2.97 -16.78 -4.07
CA ASN A 169 -1.82 -16.49 -4.93
C ASN A 169 -2.26 -15.98 -6.31
N SER A 170 -2.09 -14.69 -6.52
CA SER A 170 -2.35 -14.03 -7.80
C SER A 170 -1.21 -14.17 -8.82
N ARG A 171 -0.22 -15.02 -8.53
CA ARG A 171 0.96 -15.25 -9.37
C ARG A 171 1.70 -13.94 -9.67
N PHE A 172 1.75 -13.53 -10.92
CA PHE A 172 2.45 -12.33 -11.39
C PHE A 172 1.51 -11.15 -11.64
N SER A 173 0.27 -11.15 -11.08
CA SER A 173 -0.72 -10.11 -11.37
C SER A 173 -0.96 -9.10 -10.25
N ARG A 174 -0.35 -9.29 -9.04
CA ARG A 174 -0.49 -8.29 -7.97
C ARG A 174 0.18 -6.98 -8.36
N GLN A 175 -0.62 -5.96 -8.55
CA GLN A 175 -0.18 -4.61 -8.90
C GLN A 175 0.47 -3.91 -7.70
N ILE A 176 1.58 -3.21 -7.94
CA ILE A 176 2.27 -2.39 -6.93
C ILE A 176 2.02 -0.93 -7.24
N GLY A 177 1.04 -0.36 -6.57
CA GLY A 177 0.59 1.01 -6.76
C GLY A 177 1.18 2.01 -5.76
N LEU A 178 0.59 3.21 -5.74
CA LEU A 178 1.03 4.31 -4.88
C LEU A 178 0.95 3.98 -3.38
N GLU A 179 0.02 3.13 -2.94
CA GLU A 179 -0.09 2.70 -1.54
C GLU A 179 1.20 2.02 -1.07
N CYS A 180 1.71 1.04 -1.83
CA CYS A 180 2.95 0.34 -1.52
C CYS A 180 4.16 1.28 -1.60
N MET A 181 4.24 2.08 -2.67
CA MET A 181 5.35 3.00 -2.90
C MET A 181 5.42 4.10 -1.83
N ALA A 182 4.30 4.51 -1.22
CA ALA A 182 4.29 5.55 -0.20
C ALA A 182 5.13 5.20 1.04
N CYS A 183 5.25 3.91 1.37
CA CYS A 183 6.04 3.42 2.50
C CYS A 183 7.45 2.93 2.11
N HIS A 184 7.68 2.65 0.82
CA HIS A 184 8.91 2.01 0.35
C HIS A 184 9.74 2.86 -0.59
N ASN A 185 9.23 4.02 -1.03
CA ASN A 185 9.89 4.84 -2.05
C ASN A 185 9.91 6.33 -1.68
N ALA A 186 10.80 7.07 -2.31
CA ALA A 186 10.87 8.53 -2.19
C ALA A 186 9.68 9.21 -2.86
N TYR A 187 9.82 9.59 -4.12
CA TYR A 187 8.78 10.18 -4.96
C TYR A 187 8.85 9.57 -6.36
N PRO A 188 8.12 8.47 -6.62
CA PRO A 188 8.11 7.85 -7.94
C PRO A 188 7.31 8.70 -8.93
N GLU A 189 7.73 8.70 -10.19
CA GLU A 189 7.00 9.36 -11.28
C GLU A 189 5.83 8.49 -11.74
N PHE A 190 4.69 8.64 -11.08
CA PHE A 190 3.50 7.86 -11.33
C PHE A 190 2.73 8.37 -12.57
N VAL A 191 2.26 7.45 -13.39
CA VAL A 191 1.44 7.76 -14.57
C VAL A 191 -0.04 7.80 -14.19
N ALA A 192 -0.64 8.99 -14.20
CA ALA A 192 -2.06 9.16 -13.90
C ALA A 192 -2.95 8.36 -14.87
N GLY A 193 -4.03 7.79 -14.38
CA GLY A 193 -4.91 6.90 -15.15
C GLY A 193 -4.39 5.47 -15.24
N SER A 194 -3.42 5.09 -14.39
CA SER A 194 -2.99 3.72 -14.13
C SER A 194 -3.21 3.36 -12.65
N GLU A 195 -2.98 2.10 -12.29
CA GLU A 195 -2.87 1.68 -10.88
C GLU A 195 -1.40 1.47 -10.47
N ASN A 196 -0.55 1.08 -11.40
CA ASN A 196 0.81 0.62 -11.11
C ASN A 196 1.82 0.97 -12.20
N LYS A 197 1.57 2.00 -13.01
CA LYS A 197 2.52 2.45 -14.04
C LYS A 197 3.35 3.62 -13.56
N PHE A 198 4.68 3.50 -13.72
CA PHE A 198 5.65 4.51 -13.32
C PHE A 198 6.64 4.75 -14.46
N LEU A 199 7.06 6.01 -14.63
CA LEU A 199 8.14 6.39 -15.54
C LEU A 199 9.50 6.22 -14.88
N ASN A 200 9.57 6.53 -13.56
CA ASN A 200 10.79 6.42 -12.78
C ASN A 200 10.46 6.00 -11.33
N ILE A 201 11.32 5.15 -10.76
CA ILE A 201 11.18 4.67 -9.37
C ILE A 201 12.54 4.83 -8.71
N PRO A 202 12.75 5.88 -7.89
CA PRO A 202 13.98 6.06 -7.13
C PRO A 202 14.14 4.98 -6.04
N GLU A 203 15.38 4.70 -5.65
CA GLU A 203 15.67 3.70 -4.62
C GLU A 203 15.35 4.23 -3.21
N GLY A 204 14.57 3.47 -2.46
CA GLY A 204 14.26 3.66 -1.05
C GLY A 204 13.54 4.95 -0.71
N ILE A 205 13.37 5.18 0.58
CA ILE A 205 12.91 6.46 1.12
C ILE A 205 14.08 7.44 1.10
N ASP A 206 13.81 8.74 0.98
CA ASP A 206 14.83 9.78 1.01
C ASP A 206 14.63 10.82 2.13
N CYS A 207 15.56 11.78 2.20
CA CYS A 207 15.59 12.83 3.20
C CYS A 207 14.30 13.67 3.19
N GLU A 208 13.83 14.01 2.00
CA GLU A 208 12.72 14.94 1.81
C GLU A 208 11.35 14.34 2.19
N ARG A 209 11.29 13.00 2.34
CA ARG A 209 10.10 12.35 2.89
C ARG A 209 9.83 12.75 4.34
N CYS A 210 10.87 13.10 5.09
CA CYS A 210 10.79 13.53 6.49
C CYS A 210 11.03 15.02 6.69
N HIS A 211 11.87 15.63 5.84
CA HIS A 211 12.25 17.03 5.96
C HIS A 211 11.48 17.98 5.05
N GLY A 212 10.70 17.44 4.09
CA GLY A 212 10.00 18.23 3.06
C GLY A 212 10.92 18.74 1.96
N PRO A 213 10.38 19.44 0.95
CA PRO A 213 11.12 19.92 -0.23
C PRO A 213 12.32 20.79 0.15
N GLY A 214 13.49 20.51 -0.45
CA GLY A 214 14.76 21.10 -0.05
C GLY A 214 15.20 22.36 -0.81
N SER A 215 14.51 22.76 -1.88
CA SER A 215 15.05 23.79 -2.80
C SER A 215 15.28 25.15 -2.16
N ILE A 216 14.44 25.61 -1.22
CA ILE A 216 14.65 26.85 -0.46
C ILE A 216 15.87 26.72 0.44
N HIS A 217 15.95 25.64 1.21
CA HIS A 217 17.04 25.37 2.14
C HIS A 217 18.40 25.37 1.41
N VAL A 218 18.50 24.62 0.34
CA VAL A 218 19.73 24.55 -0.47
C VAL A 218 20.14 25.93 -0.96
N ARG A 219 19.23 26.68 -1.54
CA ARG A 219 19.49 28.05 -2.04
C ARG A 219 19.98 28.99 -0.94
N GLU A 220 19.34 28.98 0.25
CA GLU A 220 19.72 29.85 1.36
C GLU A 220 21.11 29.48 1.92
N LYS A 221 21.39 28.16 2.08
CA LYS A 221 22.69 27.75 2.62
C LYS A 221 23.83 28.00 1.64
N GLN A 222 23.61 27.85 0.34
CA GLN A 222 24.56 28.23 -0.71
C GLN A 222 24.77 29.75 -0.76
N ALA A 223 23.77 30.56 -0.42
CA ALA A 223 23.90 32.01 -0.28
C ALA A 223 24.55 32.46 1.05
N GLY A 224 24.99 31.52 1.91
CA GLY A 224 25.63 31.84 3.18
C GLY A 224 24.66 32.22 4.32
N ILE A 225 23.35 32.06 4.12
CA ILE A 225 22.34 32.33 5.17
C ILE A 225 22.34 31.14 6.14
N LEU A 226 23.16 31.21 7.17
CA LEU A 226 23.29 30.18 8.20
C LEU A 226 22.45 30.53 9.42
N ILE A 227 21.72 29.56 9.94
CA ILE A 227 20.91 29.67 11.16
C ILE A 227 21.55 28.83 12.25
N ASP A 228 21.84 29.44 13.41
CA ASP A 228 22.24 28.70 14.60
C ASP A 228 21.04 27.91 15.14
N THR A 229 20.95 26.63 14.75
CA THR A 229 19.84 25.75 15.12
C THR A 229 19.83 25.35 16.59
N ALA A 230 20.86 25.70 17.37
CA ALA A 230 20.84 25.55 18.80
C ALA A 230 20.00 26.65 19.48
N LYS A 231 19.88 27.82 18.85
CA LYS A 231 19.15 29.00 19.36
C LYS A 231 17.86 29.30 18.61
N HIS A 232 17.80 28.94 17.32
CA HIS A 232 16.69 29.31 16.43
C HIS A 232 16.14 28.10 15.65
N ILE A 233 14.92 28.23 15.15
CA ILE A 233 14.36 27.26 14.20
C ILE A 233 14.74 27.73 12.80
N ASP A 234 15.30 26.82 11.99
CA ASP A 234 15.48 27.04 10.56
C ASP A 234 14.18 26.72 9.83
N TYR A 235 13.46 27.75 9.44
CA TYR A 235 12.19 27.59 8.74
C TYR A 235 12.35 27.27 7.25
N SER A 236 13.56 27.25 6.71
CA SER A 236 13.82 26.86 5.31
C SER A 236 13.67 25.36 5.07
N ILE A 237 13.68 24.54 6.14
CA ILE A 237 13.53 23.08 6.09
C ILE A 237 12.89 22.55 7.38
N VAL A 238 12.03 21.57 7.30
CA VAL A 238 11.44 20.96 8.50
C VAL A 238 12.51 20.14 9.26
N ASN A 239 12.62 20.40 10.56
CA ASN A 239 13.31 19.51 11.48
C ASN A 239 12.25 18.71 12.29
N PRO A 240 12.07 17.40 12.03
CA PRO A 240 11.03 16.60 12.68
C PRO A 240 11.09 16.64 14.22
N GLY A 241 12.29 16.69 14.80
CA GLY A 241 12.46 16.77 16.25
C GLY A 241 11.98 18.09 16.89
N LYS A 242 11.66 19.10 16.09
CA LYS A 242 11.12 20.40 16.52
C LYS A 242 9.61 20.56 16.23
N LEU A 243 8.99 19.57 15.59
CA LEU A 243 7.55 19.56 15.36
C LEU A 243 6.76 19.28 16.66
N PRO A 244 5.48 19.71 16.73
CA PRO A 244 4.56 19.26 17.75
C PRO A 244 4.51 17.73 17.85
N ILE A 245 4.26 17.19 19.06
CA ILE A 245 4.30 15.73 19.33
C ILE A 245 3.42 14.98 18.33
N ASP A 246 2.19 15.45 18.14
CA ASP A 246 1.24 14.81 17.21
C ASP A 246 1.76 14.80 15.77
N ALA A 247 2.38 15.90 15.32
CA ALA A 247 2.96 15.97 13.97
C ALA A 247 4.21 15.08 13.83
N GLN A 248 5.00 14.90 14.92
CA GLN A 248 6.09 13.90 14.93
C GLN A 248 5.55 12.48 14.78
N PHE A 249 4.46 12.15 15.49
CA PHE A 249 3.79 10.85 15.34
C PHE A 249 3.22 10.67 13.95
N ASP A 250 2.47 11.64 13.44
CA ASP A 250 1.84 11.57 12.13
C ASP A 250 2.87 11.40 11.00
N LEU A 251 4.04 12.03 11.14
CA LEU A 251 5.16 11.83 10.23
C LEU A 251 5.65 10.36 10.19
N CYS A 252 5.79 9.73 11.35
CA CYS A 252 6.21 8.32 11.44
C CYS A 252 5.05 7.39 11.05
N GLN A 253 3.85 7.68 11.53
CA GLN A 253 2.64 6.89 11.30
C GLN A 253 2.22 6.84 9.83
N ARG A 254 2.64 7.78 9.01
CA ARG A 254 2.42 7.71 7.56
C ARG A 254 2.85 6.37 6.95
N CYS A 255 3.91 5.73 7.49
CA CYS A 255 4.43 4.44 7.06
C CYS A 255 4.39 3.39 8.19
N HIS A 256 4.44 3.82 9.47
CA HIS A 256 4.44 2.95 10.64
C HIS A 256 3.08 2.89 11.35
N LEU A 257 2.00 3.01 10.58
CA LEU A 257 0.64 2.76 10.98
C LEU A 257 -0.06 2.00 9.86
N GLN A 258 -0.03 0.68 9.93
CA GLN A 258 -0.67 -0.18 8.94
C GLN A 258 -2.11 -0.44 9.34
N GLY A 259 -2.98 -0.54 8.35
CA GLY A 259 -4.39 -0.81 8.50
C GLY A 259 -5.13 -0.54 7.20
N ASN A 260 -6.44 -0.53 7.25
CA ASN A 260 -7.28 -0.18 6.13
C ASN A 260 -7.28 1.35 5.93
N ALA A 261 -6.45 1.85 5.01
CA ALA A 261 -6.26 3.26 4.74
C ALA A 261 -7.27 3.79 3.72
N VAL A 262 -8.06 4.77 4.14
CA VAL A 262 -9.04 5.46 3.29
C VAL A 262 -8.57 6.88 3.02
N LEU A 263 -8.26 7.18 1.76
CA LEU A 263 -7.85 8.51 1.33
C LEU A 263 -9.01 9.51 1.41
N LYS A 264 -8.68 10.73 1.84
CA LYS A 264 -9.60 11.86 1.70
C LYS A 264 -9.86 12.17 0.24
N GLU A 265 -11.01 12.78 -0.06
CA GLU A 265 -11.37 13.10 -1.44
C GLU A 265 -10.31 14.01 -2.10
N GLY A 266 -9.89 13.64 -3.30
CA GLY A 266 -8.85 14.36 -4.05
C GLY A 266 -7.43 14.19 -3.54
N LYS A 267 -7.19 13.38 -2.51
CA LYS A 267 -5.86 13.11 -1.95
C LYS A 267 -5.23 11.84 -2.51
N SER A 268 -3.90 11.82 -2.46
CA SER A 268 -3.06 10.65 -2.72
C SER A 268 -2.19 10.32 -1.51
N PHE A 269 -1.60 9.13 -1.47
CA PHE A 269 -0.66 8.74 -0.43
C PHE A 269 0.61 9.59 -0.37
N PHE A 270 0.89 10.39 -1.41
CA PHE A 270 2.06 11.28 -1.50
C PHE A 270 1.76 12.74 -1.12
N ASP A 271 0.50 13.10 -0.82
CA ASP A 271 0.14 14.48 -0.46
C ASP A 271 0.47 14.85 0.98
N PHE A 272 0.84 13.86 1.81
CA PHE A 272 1.29 14.14 3.17
C PHE A 272 2.66 14.83 3.16
N LYS A 273 2.70 16.04 3.72
CA LYS A 273 3.94 16.79 3.99
C LYS A 273 4.25 16.77 5.49
N PRO A 274 5.54 16.86 5.91
CA PRO A 274 5.88 17.02 7.32
C PRO A 274 5.13 18.19 7.94
N SER A 275 4.75 18.08 9.23
CA SER A 275 3.90 19.06 9.94
C SER A 275 2.38 18.97 9.65
N MET A 276 1.94 18.28 8.63
CA MET A 276 0.51 17.99 8.46
C MET A 276 0.03 16.96 9.49
N ARG A 277 -1.28 16.94 9.72
CA ARG A 277 -1.95 15.83 10.41
C ARG A 277 -2.27 14.73 9.40
N LEU A 278 -2.08 13.47 9.79
CA LEU A 278 -2.27 12.35 8.89
C LEU A 278 -3.73 12.25 8.40
N ASN A 279 -4.68 12.62 9.26
CA ASN A 279 -6.11 12.62 8.93
C ASN A 279 -6.55 13.73 7.95
N GLU A 280 -5.64 14.64 7.57
CA GLU A 280 -5.86 15.57 6.45
C GLU A 280 -5.70 14.89 5.08
N VAL A 281 -5.03 13.74 5.07
CA VAL A 281 -4.74 12.97 3.85
C VAL A 281 -5.49 11.65 3.84
N MET A 282 -5.48 10.91 4.95
CA MET A 282 -6.11 9.59 5.06
C MET A 282 -6.59 9.28 6.47
N ASP A 283 -7.67 8.51 6.57
CA ASP A 283 -8.11 7.84 7.78
C ASP A 283 -7.64 6.39 7.75
N VAL A 284 -7.12 5.88 8.87
CA VAL A 284 -6.64 4.50 8.98
C VAL A 284 -7.51 3.75 9.97
N TYR A 285 -8.10 2.64 9.52
CA TYR A 285 -9.01 1.82 10.29
C TYR A 285 -8.40 0.48 10.65
N LEU A 286 -8.65 0.05 11.88
CA LEU A 286 -8.35 -1.32 12.35
C LEU A 286 -9.64 -2.01 12.79
N PRO A 287 -9.81 -3.30 12.51
CA PRO A 287 -10.87 -4.10 13.08
C PRO A 287 -10.62 -4.27 14.59
N ARG A 288 -11.68 -4.19 15.40
CA ARG A 288 -11.66 -4.49 16.82
C ARG A 288 -12.51 -5.73 17.10
N TYR A 289 -11.95 -6.62 17.89
CA TYR A 289 -12.59 -7.89 18.30
C TYR A 289 -12.73 -7.94 19.82
N GLU A 290 -13.58 -8.82 20.33
CA GLU A 290 -13.60 -9.17 21.73
C GLU A 290 -12.22 -9.75 22.11
N ASN A 291 -11.63 -9.28 23.20
CA ASN A 291 -10.27 -9.65 23.67
C ASN A 291 -9.10 -9.13 22.81
N ASP A 292 -9.26 -7.97 22.19
CA ASP A 292 -8.40 -7.37 21.15
C ASP A 292 -7.02 -6.87 21.64
N GLU A 293 -6.64 -6.99 22.90
CA GLU A 293 -5.33 -6.49 23.40
C GLU A 293 -4.11 -7.18 22.77
N GLU A 294 -4.30 -8.29 22.08
CA GLU A 294 -3.22 -9.16 21.59
C GLU A 294 -2.98 -9.09 20.06
N HIS A 295 -3.83 -8.41 19.31
CA HIS A 295 -3.68 -8.35 17.86
C HIS A 295 -2.62 -7.32 17.44
N PHE A 296 -1.49 -7.81 16.91
CA PHE A 296 -0.37 -7.01 16.46
C PHE A 296 -0.19 -7.10 14.94
N ILE A 297 -0.21 -5.94 14.28
CA ILE A 297 0.14 -5.77 12.87
C ILE A 297 1.55 -5.22 12.80
N MET A 298 2.40 -5.72 11.91
CA MET A 298 3.85 -5.45 11.88
C MET A 298 4.21 -3.96 11.95
N ALA A 299 3.47 -3.09 11.27
CA ALA A 299 3.77 -1.67 11.22
C ALA A 299 3.03 -0.81 12.27
N SER A 300 2.29 -1.38 13.22
CA SER A 300 1.49 -0.62 14.22
C SER A 300 2.28 -0.16 15.45
N HIS A 301 3.56 0.16 15.30
CA HIS A 301 4.46 0.51 16.41
C HIS A 301 3.98 1.73 17.21
N ALA A 302 3.45 2.75 16.55
CA ALA A 302 2.99 3.97 17.20
C ALA A 302 1.72 3.74 18.05
N ASP A 303 0.77 2.98 17.55
CA ASP A 303 -0.46 2.61 18.29
C ASP A 303 -0.09 1.80 19.54
N ARG A 304 0.77 0.81 19.41
CA ARG A 304 1.28 0.00 20.52
C ARG A 304 2.02 0.84 21.56
N LEU A 305 2.90 1.77 21.14
CA LEU A 305 3.63 2.66 22.06
C LEU A 305 2.65 3.53 22.88
N LYS A 306 1.60 4.05 22.27
CA LYS A 306 0.58 4.88 22.94
C LYS A 306 -0.16 4.15 24.06
N MET A 307 -0.20 2.82 24.04
CA MET A 307 -0.78 2.00 25.12
C MET A 307 0.11 1.98 26.37
N SER A 308 1.40 2.24 26.25
CA SER A 308 2.39 2.13 27.33
C SER A 308 2.17 3.15 28.45
N SER A 309 2.30 2.72 29.70
CA SER A 309 2.14 3.61 30.85
C SER A 309 3.16 4.76 30.88
N CYS A 310 4.42 4.48 30.51
CA CYS A 310 5.45 5.51 30.38
C CYS A 310 5.10 6.58 29.35
N PHE A 311 4.53 6.18 28.19
CA PHE A 311 4.02 7.12 27.19
C PHE A 311 2.88 7.98 27.77
N LYS A 312 1.86 7.36 28.38
CA LYS A 312 0.69 8.06 28.96
C LYS A 312 1.10 9.11 29.99
N VAL A 313 2.04 8.78 30.86
CA VAL A 313 2.57 9.72 31.88
C VAL A 313 3.34 10.87 31.22
N MET A 314 4.17 10.57 30.23
CA MET A 314 4.99 11.60 29.56
C MET A 314 4.17 12.49 28.61
N ALA A 315 3.10 11.97 28.00
CA ALA A 315 2.19 12.74 27.16
C ALA A 315 1.44 13.84 27.95
N GLN A 316 1.28 13.65 29.27
CA GLN A 316 0.65 14.65 30.15
C GLN A 316 1.60 15.78 30.56
N ARG A 317 2.92 15.63 30.32
CA ARG A 317 3.92 16.64 30.69
C ARG A 317 3.87 17.79 29.70
N LYS A 318 3.41 18.97 30.18
CA LYS A 318 3.38 20.18 29.36
C LYS A 318 4.83 20.67 29.12
N GLY A 319 5.24 20.77 27.86
CA GLY A 319 6.47 21.44 27.48
C GLY A 319 6.38 22.96 27.66
N SER A 320 7.50 23.65 27.88
CA SER A 320 7.55 25.11 27.85
C SER A 320 7.30 25.62 26.44
N ALA A 321 6.35 26.51 26.26
CA ALA A 321 5.99 27.10 24.96
C ALA A 321 7.14 27.90 24.29
N ASN A 322 8.21 28.23 25.04
CA ASN A 322 9.36 29.02 24.59
C ASN A 322 10.65 28.21 24.38
N SER A 323 10.61 26.90 24.45
CA SER A 323 11.78 26.03 24.29
C SER A 323 11.96 25.65 22.83
N LEU A 324 13.17 25.75 22.29
CA LEU A 324 13.55 25.18 20.99
C LEU A 324 13.37 23.67 20.90
N ARG A 325 13.17 23.03 22.06
CA ARG A 325 12.77 21.63 22.21
C ARG A 325 11.53 21.56 23.09
N PRO A 326 10.37 22.08 22.61
CA PRO A 326 9.15 22.20 23.43
C PRO A 326 8.67 20.86 23.96
N TYR A 327 9.16 19.76 23.39
CA TYR A 327 8.78 18.39 23.71
C TYR A 327 9.95 17.53 24.25
N LYS A 328 11.02 18.16 24.77
CA LYS A 328 12.20 17.45 25.29
C LYS A 328 11.84 16.37 26.33
N ASN A 329 10.76 16.57 27.06
CA ASN A 329 10.30 15.65 28.11
C ASN A 329 9.17 14.72 27.63
N ALA A 330 8.70 14.85 26.39
CA ALA A 330 7.70 13.97 25.81
C ALA A 330 8.36 12.75 25.15
N MET A 331 7.72 11.60 25.26
CA MET A 331 8.15 10.39 24.57
C MET A 331 7.62 10.41 23.13
N THR A 332 8.54 10.32 22.18
CA THR A 332 8.24 10.15 20.75
C THR A 332 9.13 9.05 20.18
N CYS A 333 8.95 8.70 18.92
CA CYS A 333 9.77 7.68 18.25
C CYS A 333 11.27 8.03 18.32
N VAL A 334 11.62 9.31 18.14
CA VAL A 334 13.01 9.80 18.19
C VAL A 334 13.60 9.88 19.60
N THR A 335 12.83 9.59 20.65
CA THR A 335 13.35 9.41 21.99
C THR A 335 14.27 8.18 22.07
N CYS A 336 13.89 7.10 21.36
CA CYS A 336 14.60 5.82 21.38
C CYS A 336 15.33 5.54 20.06
N HIS A 337 14.90 6.10 18.94
CA HIS A 337 15.44 5.84 17.62
C HIS A 337 16.07 7.08 17.00
N ASN A 338 17.30 6.92 16.48
CA ASN A 338 17.88 7.88 15.55
C ASN A 338 17.55 7.42 14.13
N PRO A 339 16.67 8.12 13.37
CA PRO A 339 16.26 7.69 12.03
C PRO A 339 17.39 7.69 10.99
N HIS A 340 18.55 8.29 11.31
CA HIS A 340 19.72 8.30 10.43
C HIS A 340 20.73 7.18 10.76
N VAL A 341 20.42 6.31 11.71
CA VAL A 341 21.30 5.20 12.11
C VAL A 341 20.51 3.89 12.09
N SER A 342 21.07 2.87 11.45
CA SER A 342 20.45 1.54 11.43
C SER A 342 20.33 0.96 12.84
N VAL A 343 19.14 0.47 13.19
CA VAL A 343 18.88 -0.21 14.47
C VAL A 343 19.83 -1.40 14.67
N GLN A 344 20.23 -2.10 13.62
CA GLN A 344 21.19 -3.20 13.69
C GLN A 344 22.60 -2.77 14.12
N LYS A 345 22.96 -1.49 13.94
CA LYS A 345 24.22 -0.91 14.40
C LYS A 345 24.14 -0.40 15.84
N GLN A 346 22.95 -0.32 16.42
CA GLN A 346 22.72 0.05 17.80
C GLN A 346 22.71 -1.22 18.66
N ASN A 347 23.68 -1.35 19.55
CA ASN A 347 23.73 -2.49 20.45
C ASN A 347 22.62 -2.44 21.52
N GLU A 348 22.38 -3.55 22.20
CA GLU A 348 21.38 -3.64 23.27
C GLU A 348 21.59 -2.61 24.37
N GLY A 349 22.85 -2.26 24.70
CA GLY A 349 23.22 -1.24 25.68
C GLY A 349 22.70 0.15 25.33
N HIS A 350 22.54 0.49 24.05
CA HIS A 350 21.98 1.77 23.62
C HIS A 350 20.53 1.97 24.15
N PHE A 351 19.67 0.98 23.93
CA PHE A 351 18.26 1.07 24.37
C PHE A 351 18.15 0.99 25.90
N ASN A 352 18.97 0.15 26.55
CA ASN A 352 19.03 0.08 28.01
C ASN A 352 19.42 1.42 28.63
N THR A 353 20.41 2.15 28.05
CA THR A 353 20.81 3.48 28.51
C THR A 353 19.64 4.48 28.42
N ILE A 354 18.85 4.42 27.35
CA ILE A 354 17.66 5.28 27.21
C ILE A 354 16.61 4.95 28.27
N CYS A 355 16.35 3.67 28.56
CA CYS A 355 15.44 3.27 29.62
C CYS A 355 15.96 3.75 30.99
N ALA A 356 17.24 3.52 31.25
CA ALA A 356 17.90 3.92 32.49
C ALA A 356 17.88 5.44 32.72
N SER A 357 17.90 6.27 31.68
CA SER A 357 17.85 7.73 31.83
C SER A 357 16.59 8.23 32.57
N CYS A 358 15.52 7.42 32.61
CA CYS A 358 14.31 7.69 33.38
C CYS A 358 14.16 6.78 34.62
N HIS A 359 14.67 5.55 34.55
CA HIS A 359 14.41 4.50 35.56
C HIS A 359 15.51 4.29 36.58
N THR A 360 16.59 5.08 36.57
CA THR A 360 17.71 4.99 37.55
C THR A 360 17.79 6.14 38.56
N LYS A 361 16.82 7.06 38.54
CA LYS A 361 16.77 8.15 39.55
C LYS A 361 16.28 7.62 40.88
N SER A 362 16.79 8.17 41.96
CA SER A 362 16.57 7.72 43.32
C SER A 362 15.11 7.63 43.79
N ASP A 363 14.22 8.32 43.11
CA ASP A 363 12.78 8.40 43.39
C ASP A 363 11.92 7.52 42.48
N GLN A 364 12.51 6.78 41.54
CA GLN A 364 11.81 5.94 40.60
C GLN A 364 12.13 4.45 40.80
N LYS A 365 11.08 3.62 40.70
CA LYS A 365 11.24 2.17 40.85
C LYS A 365 12.16 1.62 39.74
N VAL A 366 13.30 1.17 40.13
CA VAL A 366 14.22 0.34 39.33
C VAL A 366 13.56 -1.03 39.09
N CYS A 367 14.10 -1.84 38.18
CA CYS A 367 13.67 -3.21 37.99
C CYS A 367 13.58 -3.97 39.34
N THR A 368 12.43 -4.56 39.61
CA THR A 368 12.13 -5.28 40.87
C THR A 368 12.27 -6.80 40.74
N GLU A 369 12.69 -7.28 39.54
CA GLU A 369 12.91 -8.71 39.32
C GLU A 369 14.12 -9.21 40.09
N ASP A 370 14.16 -10.51 40.38
CA ASP A 370 15.30 -11.16 41.02
C ASP A 370 16.60 -10.92 40.23
N VAL A 371 17.71 -10.70 40.94
CA VAL A 371 19.01 -10.41 40.34
C VAL A 371 19.47 -11.52 39.38
N MET A 372 19.14 -12.77 39.69
CA MET A 372 19.48 -13.91 38.81
C MET A 372 18.69 -13.85 37.50
N VAL A 373 17.40 -13.44 37.52
CA VAL A 373 16.56 -13.23 36.33
C VAL A 373 17.11 -12.07 35.50
N GLN A 374 17.46 -10.96 36.15
CA GLN A 374 18.08 -9.81 35.48
C GLN A 374 19.41 -10.20 34.79
N LYS A 375 20.28 -10.95 35.45
CA LYS A 375 21.54 -11.44 34.88
C LYS A 375 21.32 -12.42 33.73
N LYS A 376 20.31 -13.31 33.81
CA LYS A 376 19.99 -14.27 32.77
C LYS A 376 19.53 -13.57 31.46
N SER A 377 18.92 -12.40 31.59
CA SER A 377 18.55 -11.56 30.46
C SER A 377 19.62 -10.56 30.03
N ASN A 378 20.85 -10.66 30.54
CA ASN A 378 21.94 -9.69 30.37
C ASN A 378 21.55 -8.25 30.76
N ASN A 379 20.62 -8.08 31.73
CA ASN A 379 20.02 -6.81 32.08
C ASN A 379 19.36 -6.07 30.89
N ASN A 380 18.88 -6.83 29.89
CA ASN A 380 18.27 -6.26 28.72
C ASN A 380 16.79 -5.90 29.00
N CYS A 381 16.52 -4.60 29.16
CA CYS A 381 15.19 -4.08 29.45
C CYS A 381 14.18 -4.42 28.34
N VAL A 382 14.63 -4.36 27.08
CA VAL A 382 13.80 -4.58 25.90
C VAL A 382 13.29 -6.01 25.85
N SER A 383 14.15 -7.00 26.15
CA SER A 383 13.80 -8.43 26.09
C SER A 383 12.64 -8.82 27.03
N CYS A 384 12.49 -8.10 28.15
CA CYS A 384 11.45 -8.36 29.13
C CYS A 384 10.21 -7.46 28.97
N HIS A 385 10.43 -6.17 28.64
CA HIS A 385 9.35 -5.18 28.62
C HIS A 385 8.78 -4.93 27.20
N MET A 386 9.48 -5.35 26.16
CA MET A 386 9.07 -5.27 24.75
C MET A 386 9.24 -6.64 24.07
N PRO A 387 8.45 -7.63 24.42
CA PRO A 387 8.65 -9.00 23.94
C PRO A 387 8.56 -9.06 22.40
N VAL A 388 9.27 -10.01 21.82
CA VAL A 388 9.22 -10.27 20.39
C VAL A 388 7.90 -10.98 20.09
N SER A 389 7.07 -10.40 19.22
CA SER A 389 5.79 -10.94 18.79
C SER A 389 5.78 -11.23 17.30
N GLY A 390 5.05 -12.27 16.89
CA GLY A 390 4.70 -12.47 15.49
C GLY A 390 3.66 -11.43 15.05
N SER A 391 3.61 -11.12 13.77
CA SER A 391 2.57 -10.27 13.18
C SER A 391 1.49 -11.10 12.48
N MET A 392 0.27 -10.57 12.42
CA MET A 392 -0.85 -11.22 11.73
C MET A 392 -0.76 -11.13 10.21
N ASP A 393 -0.13 -10.07 9.72
CA ASP A 393 -0.10 -9.67 8.31
C ASP A 393 1.13 -10.18 7.54
N ILE A 394 2.22 -10.56 8.21
CA ILE A 394 3.44 -11.05 7.57
C ILE A 394 3.87 -12.37 8.21
N PRO A 395 3.78 -13.50 7.50
CA PRO A 395 4.22 -14.80 8.03
C PRO A 395 5.74 -14.80 8.27
N HIS A 396 6.20 -15.68 9.15
CA HIS A 396 7.62 -15.92 9.46
C HIS A 396 8.39 -14.71 10.02
N VAL A 397 7.73 -13.59 10.30
CA VAL A 397 8.37 -12.37 10.83
C VAL A 397 7.95 -12.13 12.27
N ARG A 398 8.94 -11.77 13.09
CA ARG A 398 8.75 -11.38 14.49
C ARG A 398 9.46 -10.05 14.76
N VAL A 399 8.79 -9.14 15.47
CA VAL A 399 9.32 -7.82 15.83
C VAL A 399 9.04 -7.52 17.29
N HIS A 400 9.78 -6.60 17.88
CA HIS A 400 9.52 -6.14 19.25
C HIS A 400 8.20 -5.37 19.32
N ASP A 401 7.30 -5.81 20.21
CA ASP A 401 6.07 -5.10 20.51
C ASP A 401 6.39 -3.80 21.26
N HIS A 402 5.95 -2.65 20.70
CA HIS A 402 6.15 -1.33 21.30
C HIS A 402 5.20 -1.01 22.46
N TYR A 403 4.32 -1.93 22.84
CA TYR A 403 3.58 -1.84 24.08
C TYR A 403 4.50 -2.20 25.27
N ILE A 404 5.16 -1.18 25.83
CA ILE A 404 6.08 -1.33 26.95
C ILE A 404 5.26 -1.60 28.23
N ARG A 405 5.41 -2.81 28.79
CA ARG A 405 4.61 -3.26 29.93
C ARG A 405 5.38 -4.14 30.90
N LYS A 406 4.90 -4.21 32.15
CA LYS A 406 5.34 -5.22 33.13
C LYS A 406 4.63 -6.54 32.78
N ASN A 407 5.27 -7.67 33.11
CA ASN A 407 4.71 -9.01 32.92
C ASN A 407 4.17 -9.19 31.49
N ALA A 408 4.98 -8.85 30.48
CA ALA A 408 4.68 -9.29 29.14
C ALA A 408 4.63 -10.81 29.18
N ALA A 409 3.43 -11.36 29.06
CA ALA A 409 3.19 -12.80 29.12
C ALA A 409 4.11 -13.53 28.16
N LYS A 410 4.54 -14.73 28.54
CA LYS A 410 5.26 -15.65 27.66
C LYS A 410 4.52 -15.74 26.34
N GLU A 411 5.26 -15.70 25.26
CA GLU A 411 4.86 -15.85 23.86
C GLU A 411 3.34 -16.06 23.64
N ASN A 412 2.64 -15.03 23.16
CA ASN A 412 1.31 -15.25 22.64
C ASN A 412 1.47 -16.07 21.35
N VAL A 413 1.36 -17.38 21.51
CA VAL A 413 1.03 -18.28 20.42
C VAL A 413 -0.26 -17.74 19.80
N ARG A 414 -0.31 -17.61 18.48
CA ARG A 414 -1.53 -17.28 17.74
C ARG A 414 -2.73 -17.97 18.40
N SER A 415 -3.54 -17.22 19.10
CA SER A 415 -4.88 -17.68 19.44
C SER A 415 -5.68 -17.63 18.14
N GLU A 416 -6.01 -18.79 17.59
CA GLU A 416 -6.93 -18.92 16.46
C GLU A 416 -8.35 -18.44 16.81
N ASN A 417 -8.62 -18.24 18.08
CA ASN A 417 -9.88 -17.69 18.60
C ASN A 417 -9.79 -16.17 18.67
N THR A 418 -9.90 -15.51 17.54
CA THR A 418 -10.32 -14.11 17.51
C THR A 418 -11.75 -14.06 18.02
N GLY A 419 -12.01 -13.30 19.12
CA GLY A 419 -13.35 -13.03 19.60
C GLY A 419 -14.27 -12.44 18.52
N SER A 420 -15.54 -12.24 18.80
CA SER A 420 -16.48 -11.67 17.83
C SER A 420 -16.01 -10.29 17.36
N PHE A 421 -16.19 -10.00 16.07
CA PHE A 421 -15.92 -8.66 15.53
C PHE A 421 -16.84 -7.62 16.18
N LEU A 422 -16.24 -6.54 16.67
CA LEU A 422 -16.97 -5.45 17.32
C LEU A 422 -17.24 -4.28 16.36
N ARG A 423 -16.19 -3.74 15.74
CA ARG A 423 -16.28 -2.57 14.85
C ARG A 423 -14.98 -2.34 14.07
N LEU A 424 -15.05 -1.49 13.06
CA LEU A 424 -13.86 -0.79 12.53
C LEU A 424 -13.65 0.51 13.31
N GLU A 425 -12.47 0.70 13.85
CA GLU A 425 -12.07 1.89 14.58
C GLU A 425 -11.04 2.69 13.79
N CYS A 426 -11.33 3.99 13.61
CA CYS A 426 -10.35 4.90 13.03
C CYS A 426 -9.35 5.32 14.11
N ILE A 427 -8.07 4.97 13.91
CA ILE A 427 -7.03 5.11 14.94
C ILE A 427 -6.25 6.42 14.88
N ASN A 428 -6.33 7.16 13.78
CA ASN A 428 -5.65 8.45 13.62
C ASN A 428 -6.62 9.64 13.52
N ASN A 429 -7.94 9.40 13.61
CA ASN A 429 -8.97 10.42 13.56
C ASN A 429 -10.11 10.07 14.50
N THR A 430 -10.40 10.92 15.47
CA THR A 430 -11.50 10.71 16.43
C THR A 430 -12.87 11.01 15.85
N GLN A 431 -12.95 11.74 14.73
CA GLN A 431 -14.19 12.15 14.07
C GLN A 431 -14.10 11.94 12.55
N PRO A 432 -13.93 10.67 12.09
CA PRO A 432 -13.93 10.38 10.67
C PRO A 432 -15.31 10.66 10.07
N ASP A 433 -15.33 11.19 8.85
CA ASP A 433 -16.58 11.48 8.14
C ASP A 433 -17.29 10.19 7.70
N GLU A 434 -18.59 10.32 7.35
CA GLU A 434 -19.44 9.18 6.97
C GLU A 434 -18.95 8.47 5.72
N ARG A 435 -18.47 9.24 4.73
CA ARG A 435 -17.87 8.70 3.50
C ARG A 435 -16.69 7.79 3.83
N SER A 436 -15.79 8.25 4.68
CA SER A 436 -14.61 7.50 5.10
C SER A 436 -14.99 6.18 5.77
N LYS A 437 -15.99 6.19 6.67
CA LYS A 437 -16.48 4.98 7.35
C LYS A 437 -17.10 3.98 6.37
N ILE A 438 -17.94 4.45 5.45
CA ILE A 438 -18.57 3.59 4.44
C ILE A 438 -17.50 2.89 3.59
N ILE A 439 -16.52 3.66 3.06
CA ILE A 439 -15.43 3.10 2.26
C ILE A 439 -14.60 2.11 3.08
N ALA A 440 -14.33 2.41 4.36
CA ALA A 440 -13.57 1.53 5.22
C ALA A 440 -14.23 0.14 5.36
N TYR A 441 -15.54 0.07 5.54
CA TYR A 441 -16.26 -1.19 5.62
C TYR A 441 -16.25 -1.97 4.30
N ILE A 442 -16.42 -1.27 3.17
CA ILE A 442 -16.36 -1.90 1.84
C ILE A 442 -14.95 -2.45 1.58
N GLN A 443 -13.91 -1.64 1.81
CA GLN A 443 -12.52 -2.07 1.62
C GLN A 443 -12.10 -3.19 2.58
N GLN A 444 -12.63 -3.19 3.81
CA GLN A 444 -12.37 -4.28 4.76
C GLN A 444 -12.89 -5.61 4.21
N PHE A 445 -14.11 -5.60 3.63
CA PHE A 445 -14.66 -6.77 2.96
C PHE A 445 -13.81 -7.19 1.75
N GLU A 446 -13.45 -6.24 0.88
CA GLU A 446 -12.78 -6.55 -0.39
C GLU A 446 -11.32 -7.03 -0.20
N LYS A 447 -10.58 -6.41 0.73
CA LYS A 447 -9.14 -6.60 0.86
C LYS A 447 -8.73 -7.59 1.96
N PHE A 448 -9.50 -7.65 3.06
CA PHE A 448 -9.06 -8.33 4.27
C PHE A 448 -9.97 -9.47 4.72
N ASP A 449 -11.28 -9.30 4.57
CA ASP A 449 -12.27 -10.23 5.13
C ASP A 449 -13.34 -10.60 4.09
N PRO A 450 -12.97 -11.17 2.93
CA PRO A 450 -13.96 -11.54 1.90
C PRO A 450 -14.91 -12.60 2.46
N GLY A 451 -16.21 -12.42 2.20
CA GLY A 451 -17.26 -13.32 2.68
C GLY A 451 -17.92 -12.91 4.01
N LYS A 452 -17.36 -11.93 4.75
CA LYS A 452 -18.00 -11.39 5.95
C LYS A 452 -19.07 -10.34 5.60
N ASN A 453 -20.23 -10.77 5.13
CA ASN A 453 -21.28 -9.89 4.58
C ASN A 453 -21.78 -8.82 5.57
N PHE A 454 -21.70 -9.04 6.88
CA PHE A 454 -22.06 -8.04 7.90
C PHE A 454 -21.25 -6.72 7.77
N LEU A 455 -20.06 -6.75 7.13
CA LEU A 455 -19.29 -5.55 6.83
C LEU A 455 -20.02 -4.68 5.80
N LEU A 456 -20.57 -5.30 4.77
CA LEU A 456 -21.38 -4.60 3.76
C LEU A 456 -22.72 -4.12 4.36
N ASP A 457 -23.32 -4.87 5.29
CA ASP A 457 -24.54 -4.44 6.01
C ASP A 457 -24.29 -3.20 6.87
N SER A 458 -23.10 -3.14 7.50
CA SER A 458 -22.64 -1.96 8.23
C SER A 458 -22.48 -0.75 7.32
N ALA A 459 -21.86 -0.93 6.15
CA ALA A 459 -21.71 0.13 5.15
C ALA A 459 -23.08 0.64 4.65
N GLU A 460 -24.05 -0.28 4.39
CA GLU A 460 -25.40 0.08 3.95
C GLU A 460 -26.18 0.83 5.03
N THR A 461 -26.03 0.42 6.28
CA THR A 461 -26.64 1.11 7.44
C THR A 461 -26.13 2.55 7.56
N LEU A 462 -24.83 2.76 7.38
CA LEU A 462 -24.25 4.10 7.38
C LEU A 462 -24.72 4.93 6.17
N LEU A 463 -24.77 4.32 4.99
CA LEU A 463 -25.24 4.98 3.78
C LEU A 463 -26.72 5.41 3.87
N SER A 464 -27.57 4.58 4.47
CA SER A 464 -29.01 4.88 4.66
C SER A 464 -29.26 5.99 5.67
N LYS A 465 -28.41 6.11 6.70
CA LYS A 465 -28.47 7.18 7.71
C LYS A 465 -27.94 8.51 7.19
N ALA A 466 -26.98 8.46 6.27
CA ALA A 466 -26.44 9.65 5.64
C ALA A 466 -27.52 10.31 4.79
N ASN A 467 -27.77 11.62 4.99
CA ASN A 467 -28.78 12.35 4.22
C ASN A 467 -28.34 12.47 2.76
N THR A 468 -28.91 11.60 1.89
CA THR A 468 -28.50 11.43 0.48
C THR A 468 -29.11 12.47 -0.47
N GLN A 469 -29.77 13.54 0.05
CA GLN A 469 -30.52 14.49 -0.79
C GLN A 469 -29.71 15.12 -1.93
N ASN A 470 -28.37 15.15 -1.86
CA ASN A 470 -27.50 15.81 -2.85
C ASN A 470 -26.60 14.86 -3.67
N ASN A 471 -26.88 13.57 -3.76
CA ASN A 471 -26.03 12.59 -4.47
C ASN A 471 -24.54 12.57 -4.02
N ARG A 472 -24.25 13.13 -2.86
CA ARG A 472 -22.88 13.27 -2.33
C ARG A 472 -22.18 11.92 -2.16
N LEU A 473 -22.93 10.86 -1.86
CA LEU A 473 -22.42 9.50 -1.64
C LEU A 473 -22.79 8.55 -2.79
N LEU A 474 -23.05 9.08 -3.99
CA LEU A 474 -23.42 8.26 -5.15
C LEU A 474 -22.31 7.24 -5.50
N LYS A 475 -21.06 7.66 -5.49
CA LYS A 475 -19.91 6.83 -5.87
C LYS A 475 -19.72 5.69 -4.85
N GLU A 476 -19.91 5.97 -3.59
CA GLU A 476 -19.86 5.01 -2.48
C GLU A 476 -21.05 4.03 -2.54
N SER A 477 -22.23 4.53 -2.87
CA SER A 477 -23.43 3.70 -3.09
C SER A 477 -23.23 2.73 -4.26
N ILE A 478 -22.70 3.21 -5.38
CA ILE A 478 -22.37 2.37 -6.54
C ILE A 478 -21.32 1.33 -6.17
N HIS A 479 -20.29 1.71 -5.41
CA HIS A 479 -19.26 0.78 -4.97
C HIS A 479 -19.85 -0.33 -4.09
N LEU A 480 -20.64 0.01 -3.07
CA LEU A 480 -21.29 -0.95 -2.18
C LEU A 480 -22.17 -1.94 -2.95
N HIS A 481 -23.07 -1.44 -3.80
CA HIS A 481 -23.99 -2.31 -4.55
C HIS A 481 -23.28 -3.15 -5.61
N PHE A 482 -22.17 -2.65 -6.17
CA PHE A 482 -21.32 -3.43 -7.07
C PHE A 482 -20.65 -4.60 -6.34
N THR A 483 -20.10 -4.35 -5.15
CA THR A 483 -19.50 -5.39 -4.31
C THR A 483 -20.52 -6.45 -3.89
N ARG A 484 -21.80 -6.04 -3.69
CA ARG A 484 -22.93 -6.96 -3.46
C ARG A 484 -23.46 -7.64 -4.71
N LYS A 485 -22.98 -7.28 -5.91
CA LYS A 485 -23.53 -7.71 -7.23
C LYS A 485 -25.01 -7.29 -7.43
N ASP A 486 -25.46 -6.23 -6.78
CA ASP A 486 -26.82 -5.68 -6.93
C ASP A 486 -26.85 -4.69 -8.11
N TYR A 487 -26.67 -5.23 -9.30
CA TYR A 487 -26.55 -4.46 -10.54
C TYR A 487 -27.83 -3.70 -10.89
N ALA A 488 -28.99 -4.28 -10.56
CA ALA A 488 -30.29 -3.64 -10.81
C ALA A 488 -30.44 -2.33 -10.03
N LYS A 489 -29.97 -2.30 -8.76
CA LYS A 489 -30.03 -1.10 -7.94
C LYS A 489 -29.11 -0.01 -8.47
N ILE A 490 -27.91 -0.35 -8.96
CA ILE A 490 -26.99 0.60 -9.59
C ILE A 490 -27.61 1.24 -10.81
N THR A 491 -28.12 0.42 -11.75
CA THR A 491 -28.71 0.92 -12.99
C THR A 491 -29.95 1.77 -12.74
N SER A 492 -30.80 1.40 -11.78
CA SER A 492 -31.95 2.20 -11.35
C SER A 492 -31.53 3.57 -10.79
N LEU A 493 -30.51 3.63 -9.93
CA LEU A 493 -29.96 4.89 -9.41
C LEU A 493 -29.45 5.79 -10.53
N VAL A 494 -28.70 5.24 -11.47
CA VAL A 494 -28.11 5.98 -12.58
C VAL A 494 -29.18 6.47 -13.56
N GLN A 495 -30.18 5.65 -13.88
CA GLN A 495 -31.31 6.02 -14.74
C GLN A 495 -32.16 7.13 -14.11
N LYS A 496 -32.43 7.06 -12.80
CA LYS A 496 -33.16 8.11 -12.08
C LYS A 496 -32.46 9.47 -12.14
N LEU A 497 -31.12 9.47 -12.14
CA LEU A 497 -30.30 10.69 -12.27
C LEU A 497 -30.19 11.16 -13.73
N GLY A 498 -30.35 10.27 -14.67
CA GLY A 498 -30.10 10.44 -16.10
C GLY A 498 -28.66 10.11 -16.50
N ASN A 499 -28.48 9.12 -17.37
CA ASN A 499 -27.18 8.63 -17.83
C ASN A 499 -26.27 9.78 -18.34
N ASN A 500 -26.82 10.69 -19.16
CA ASN A 500 -26.06 11.82 -19.71
C ASN A 500 -25.57 12.77 -18.61
N LYS A 501 -26.36 13.00 -17.56
CA LYS A 501 -25.98 13.82 -16.42
C LYS A 501 -24.83 13.16 -15.64
N VAL A 502 -24.92 11.85 -15.40
CA VAL A 502 -23.86 11.09 -14.71
C VAL A 502 -22.56 11.15 -15.52
N LEU A 503 -22.61 10.89 -16.82
CA LEU A 503 -21.44 10.91 -17.71
C LEU A 503 -20.82 12.31 -17.88
N GLY A 504 -21.65 13.35 -17.99
CA GLY A 504 -21.22 14.69 -18.36
C GLY A 504 -21.03 15.67 -17.20
N GLN A 505 -21.54 15.36 -16.00
CA GLN A 505 -21.50 16.27 -14.86
C GLN A 505 -20.95 15.66 -13.55
N ILE A 506 -20.98 14.33 -13.41
CA ILE A 506 -20.55 13.67 -12.17
C ILE A 506 -19.21 12.94 -12.34
N LEU A 507 -19.01 12.26 -13.47
CA LEU A 507 -17.80 11.46 -13.72
C LEU A 507 -16.80 12.27 -14.57
N LEU A 508 -16.20 13.30 -13.99
CA LEU A 508 -15.37 14.25 -14.74
C LEU A 508 -13.91 14.22 -14.38
N ASN A 509 -13.58 13.79 -13.16
CA ASN A 509 -12.25 14.03 -12.59
C ASN A 509 -11.28 12.88 -12.87
N LYS A 510 -10.14 13.20 -13.46
CA LYS A 510 -8.96 12.35 -13.47
C LYS A 510 -8.28 12.52 -12.12
N SER A 511 -8.32 11.49 -11.29
CA SER A 511 -7.67 11.46 -9.99
C SER A 511 -6.62 10.36 -9.94
N LEU A 512 -5.62 10.49 -9.06
CA LEU A 512 -4.58 9.47 -8.91
C LEU A 512 -5.11 8.13 -8.39
N ASN A 513 -6.27 8.13 -7.72
CA ASN A 513 -6.97 6.92 -7.27
C ASN A 513 -8.06 6.43 -8.22
N ASN A 514 -8.16 7.02 -9.42
CA ASN A 514 -9.09 6.64 -10.48
C ASN A 514 -10.58 6.51 -10.05
N LEU A 515 -11.02 7.25 -9.04
CA LEU A 515 -12.35 7.09 -8.43
C LEU A 515 -13.50 7.19 -9.45
N ASP A 516 -13.48 8.21 -10.31
CA ASP A 516 -14.52 8.40 -11.33
C ASP A 516 -14.44 7.34 -12.42
N ALA A 517 -13.24 6.89 -12.78
CA ALA A 517 -13.03 5.81 -13.74
C ALA A 517 -13.58 4.47 -13.22
N TRP A 518 -13.28 4.13 -11.96
CA TRP A 518 -13.84 2.95 -11.31
C TRP A 518 -15.36 3.02 -11.17
N THR A 519 -15.90 4.20 -10.87
CA THR A 519 -17.37 4.38 -10.81
C THR A 519 -18.01 4.17 -12.18
N ALA A 520 -17.42 4.76 -13.24
CA ALA A 520 -17.88 4.54 -14.61
C ALA A 520 -17.83 3.05 -14.99
N TYR A 521 -16.73 2.37 -14.68
CA TYR A 521 -16.56 0.94 -14.92
C TYR A 521 -17.64 0.09 -14.22
N ARG A 522 -17.89 0.35 -12.92
CA ARG A 522 -18.91 -0.38 -12.15
C ARG A 522 -20.31 -0.19 -12.71
N ILE A 523 -20.66 1.01 -13.17
CA ILE A 523 -21.93 1.28 -13.85
C ILE A 523 -22.00 0.51 -15.17
N ALA A 524 -20.95 0.57 -15.98
CA ALA A 524 -20.86 -0.12 -17.25
C ALA A 524 -21.03 -1.64 -17.10
N GLU A 525 -20.29 -2.23 -16.17
CA GLU A 525 -20.37 -3.66 -15.88
C GLU A 525 -21.77 -4.05 -15.40
N SER A 526 -22.41 -3.20 -14.58
CA SER A 526 -23.78 -3.44 -14.11
C SER A 526 -24.78 -3.47 -15.24
N TYR A 527 -24.70 -2.55 -16.21
CA TYR A 527 -25.53 -2.60 -17.42
C TYR A 527 -25.23 -3.85 -18.26
N SER A 528 -23.95 -4.20 -18.41
CA SER A 528 -23.51 -5.37 -19.18
C SER A 528 -24.02 -6.70 -18.60
N GLU A 529 -23.97 -6.85 -17.27
CA GLU A 529 -24.45 -8.04 -16.55
C GLU A 529 -25.99 -8.20 -16.66
N LEU A 530 -26.72 -7.09 -16.82
CA LEU A 530 -28.16 -7.10 -17.08
C LEU A 530 -28.51 -7.23 -18.59
N GLY A 531 -27.53 -7.47 -19.46
CA GLY A 531 -27.74 -7.59 -20.91
C GLY A 531 -27.97 -6.26 -21.64
N LEU A 532 -27.87 -5.12 -20.95
CA LEU A 532 -28.09 -3.78 -21.50
C LEU A 532 -26.81 -3.18 -22.09
N VAL A 533 -26.22 -3.92 -23.05
CA VAL A 533 -24.87 -3.65 -23.57
C VAL A 533 -24.74 -2.25 -24.18
N ASP A 534 -25.76 -1.78 -24.91
CA ASP A 534 -25.70 -0.45 -25.53
C ASP A 534 -25.65 0.69 -24.51
N LEU A 535 -26.29 0.51 -23.35
CA LEU A 535 -26.21 1.45 -22.24
C LEU A 535 -24.87 1.36 -21.49
N ALA A 536 -24.20 0.21 -21.53
CA ALA A 536 -22.89 0.01 -20.92
C ALA A 536 -21.77 0.71 -21.69
N LEU A 537 -21.81 0.72 -23.03
CA LEU A 537 -20.74 1.21 -23.90
C LEU A 537 -20.27 2.64 -23.59
N PRO A 538 -21.14 3.66 -23.40
CA PRO A 538 -20.70 5.01 -23.04
C PRO A 538 -19.94 5.07 -21.73
N PHE A 539 -20.34 4.27 -20.74
CA PHE A 539 -19.68 4.23 -19.43
C PHE A 539 -18.33 3.49 -19.48
N PHE A 540 -18.21 2.39 -20.25
CA PHE A 540 -16.91 1.75 -20.49
C PHE A 540 -15.95 2.70 -21.23
N SER A 541 -16.43 3.39 -22.28
CA SER A 541 -15.64 4.40 -22.99
C SER A 541 -15.15 5.50 -22.04
N LYS A 542 -16.03 5.96 -21.13
CA LYS A 542 -15.69 6.96 -20.12
C LYS A 542 -14.62 6.45 -19.14
N ALA A 543 -14.76 5.21 -18.66
CA ALA A 543 -13.77 4.58 -17.78
C ALA A 543 -12.39 4.52 -18.44
N CYS A 544 -12.32 4.05 -19.70
CA CYS A 544 -11.09 4.01 -20.49
C CYS A 544 -10.49 5.40 -20.76
N THR A 545 -11.33 6.43 -20.92
CA THR A 545 -10.87 7.82 -21.14
C THR A 545 -10.24 8.39 -19.87
N LEU A 546 -10.85 8.13 -18.71
CA LEU A 546 -10.37 8.62 -17.41
C LEU A 546 -9.14 7.84 -16.92
N ALA A 547 -9.09 6.52 -17.18
CA ALA A 547 -7.98 5.64 -16.80
C ALA A 547 -7.52 4.78 -17.98
N PRO A 548 -6.76 5.36 -18.94
CA PRO A 548 -6.39 4.70 -20.19
C PRO A 548 -5.40 3.54 -20.01
N TYR A 549 -4.77 3.43 -18.86
CA TYR A 549 -3.79 2.38 -18.55
C TYR A 549 -4.35 1.27 -17.66
N GLN A 550 -5.68 1.17 -17.55
CA GLN A 550 -6.38 0.08 -16.88
C GLN A 550 -6.75 -1.02 -17.88
N PHE A 551 -6.02 -2.12 -17.85
CA PHE A 551 -6.19 -3.24 -18.80
C PHE A 551 -7.57 -3.87 -18.72
N ASP A 552 -8.10 -4.04 -17.52
CA ASP A 552 -9.40 -4.63 -17.27
C ASP A 552 -10.51 -3.79 -17.89
N PHE A 553 -10.42 -2.45 -17.81
CA PHE A 553 -11.38 -1.55 -18.42
C PHE A 553 -11.40 -1.70 -19.94
N ALA A 554 -10.21 -1.67 -20.55
CA ALA A 554 -10.07 -1.83 -21.99
C ALA A 554 -10.55 -3.22 -22.47
N ASN A 555 -10.24 -4.27 -21.71
CA ASN A 555 -10.67 -5.63 -22.02
C ASN A 555 -12.19 -5.79 -21.95
N LYS A 556 -12.83 -5.27 -20.90
CA LYS A 556 -14.29 -5.31 -20.74
C LYS A 556 -14.99 -4.43 -21.75
N TYR A 557 -14.44 -3.25 -22.07
CA TYR A 557 -14.96 -2.39 -23.13
C TYR A 557 -14.95 -3.11 -24.48
N ALA A 558 -13.81 -3.75 -24.82
CA ALA A 558 -13.71 -4.53 -26.06
C ALA A 558 -14.71 -5.70 -26.08
N SER A 559 -14.92 -6.38 -24.96
CA SER A 559 -15.93 -7.45 -24.83
C SER A 559 -17.36 -6.91 -25.04
N ALA A 560 -17.68 -5.74 -24.51
CA ALA A 560 -18.96 -5.09 -24.73
C ALA A 560 -19.15 -4.65 -26.19
N LEU A 561 -18.12 -4.08 -26.82
CA LEU A 561 -18.12 -3.77 -28.27
C LEU A 561 -18.37 -5.02 -29.11
N PHE A 562 -17.73 -6.13 -28.75
CA PHE A 562 -17.92 -7.39 -29.46
C PHE A 562 -19.38 -7.90 -29.33
N LYS A 563 -19.93 -7.88 -28.11
CA LYS A 563 -21.33 -8.27 -27.85
C LYS A 563 -22.35 -7.37 -28.57
N SER A 564 -22.05 -6.08 -28.77
CA SER A 564 -22.90 -5.13 -29.52
C SER A 564 -22.74 -5.23 -31.05
N GLY A 565 -21.96 -6.21 -31.54
CA GLY A 565 -21.74 -6.41 -33.00
C GLY A 565 -20.59 -5.56 -33.57
N GLN A 566 -19.93 -4.69 -32.80
CA GLN A 566 -18.83 -3.84 -33.27
C GLN A 566 -17.47 -4.60 -33.23
N LYS A 567 -17.41 -5.73 -33.97
CA LYS A 567 -16.32 -6.71 -33.94
C LYS A 567 -14.96 -6.10 -34.29
N ASP A 568 -14.88 -5.23 -35.31
CA ASP A 568 -13.64 -4.60 -35.76
C ASP A 568 -13.04 -3.67 -34.68
N LYS A 569 -13.91 -2.90 -34.01
CA LYS A 569 -13.49 -2.03 -32.90
C LYS A 569 -13.03 -2.86 -31.69
N ALA A 570 -13.69 -3.95 -31.38
CA ALA A 570 -13.31 -4.88 -30.34
C ALA A 570 -11.93 -5.48 -30.61
N GLY A 571 -11.72 -6.03 -31.81
CA GLY A 571 -10.44 -6.58 -32.25
C GLY A 571 -9.31 -5.56 -32.19
N SER A 572 -9.54 -4.33 -32.68
CA SER A 572 -8.58 -3.24 -32.62
C SER A 572 -8.23 -2.85 -31.17
N THR A 573 -9.22 -2.87 -30.26
CA THR A 573 -9.00 -2.55 -28.83
C THR A 573 -8.15 -3.63 -28.17
N TRP A 574 -8.46 -4.92 -28.37
CA TRP A 574 -7.63 -6.02 -27.84
C TRP A 574 -6.23 -6.03 -28.44
N PHE A 575 -6.10 -5.72 -29.74
CA PHE A 575 -4.78 -5.62 -30.38
C PHE A 575 -3.91 -4.51 -29.76
N LYS A 576 -4.49 -3.33 -29.49
CA LYS A 576 -3.79 -2.28 -28.73
C LYS A 576 -3.41 -2.74 -27.35
N LEU A 577 -4.31 -3.46 -26.68
CA LEU A 577 -4.09 -3.95 -25.31
C LEU A 577 -2.94 -4.96 -25.23
N ILE A 578 -2.82 -5.92 -26.17
CA ILE A 578 -1.67 -6.86 -26.15
C ILE A 578 -0.33 -6.20 -26.50
N ASN A 579 -0.34 -5.07 -27.23
CA ASN A 579 0.88 -4.29 -27.48
C ASN A 579 1.32 -3.50 -26.23
N GLU A 580 0.40 -2.93 -25.49
CA GLU A 580 0.67 -2.21 -24.25
C GLU A 580 0.99 -3.17 -23.10
N ALA A 581 0.21 -4.25 -22.96
CA ALA A 581 0.27 -5.24 -21.89
C ALA A 581 0.34 -6.68 -22.44
N PRO A 582 1.45 -7.08 -23.09
CA PRO A 582 1.57 -8.41 -23.70
C PRO A 582 1.56 -9.58 -22.70
N PHE A 583 1.64 -9.29 -21.41
CA PHE A 583 1.48 -10.25 -20.31
C PHE A 583 0.03 -10.52 -19.93
N PHE A 584 -0.96 -9.79 -20.48
CA PHE A 584 -2.37 -9.90 -20.11
C PHE A 584 -3.04 -11.02 -20.88
N ALA A 585 -3.12 -12.21 -20.27
CA ALA A 585 -3.58 -13.45 -20.91
C ALA A 585 -5.01 -13.36 -21.50
N ALA A 586 -5.93 -12.64 -20.82
CA ALA A 586 -7.32 -12.53 -21.26
C ALA A 586 -7.45 -11.84 -22.64
N ALA A 587 -6.63 -10.81 -22.91
CA ALA A 587 -6.67 -10.14 -24.22
C ALA A 587 -6.20 -11.05 -25.36
N TRP A 588 -5.16 -11.87 -25.12
CA TRP A 588 -4.72 -12.88 -26.10
C TRP A 588 -5.81 -13.90 -26.38
N CYS A 589 -6.51 -14.38 -25.35
CA CYS A 589 -7.62 -15.33 -25.51
C CYS A 589 -8.76 -14.72 -26.32
N ASN A 590 -9.20 -13.50 -26.00
CA ASN A 590 -10.28 -12.83 -26.68
C ASN A 590 -9.93 -12.52 -28.15
N LEU A 591 -8.70 -12.06 -28.40
CA LEU A 591 -8.22 -11.82 -29.76
C LEU A 591 -8.11 -13.13 -30.56
N GLY A 592 -7.76 -14.24 -29.91
CA GLY A 592 -7.81 -15.58 -30.49
C GLY A 592 -9.20 -15.95 -30.97
N TYR A 593 -10.23 -15.63 -30.17
CA TYR A 593 -11.62 -15.86 -30.56
C TYR A 593 -12.05 -14.99 -31.78
N VAL A 594 -11.61 -13.73 -31.82
CA VAL A 594 -11.84 -12.87 -33.01
C VAL A 594 -11.20 -13.49 -34.25
N LYS A 595 -9.94 -13.98 -34.14
CA LYS A 595 -9.25 -14.63 -35.29
C LYS A 595 -9.93 -15.90 -35.76
N LEU A 596 -10.50 -16.67 -34.84
CA LEU A 596 -11.33 -17.83 -35.21
C LEU A 596 -12.56 -17.43 -36.04
N LEU A 597 -13.26 -16.38 -35.63
CA LEU A 597 -14.43 -15.88 -36.37
C LEU A 597 -14.08 -15.27 -37.74
N GLU A 598 -12.84 -14.77 -37.92
CA GLU A 598 -12.29 -14.33 -39.20
C GLU A 598 -11.80 -15.50 -40.09
N GLY A 599 -11.92 -16.75 -39.61
CA GLY A 599 -11.49 -17.96 -40.34
C GLY A 599 -10.00 -18.27 -40.19
N ASP A 600 -9.22 -17.49 -39.40
CA ASP A 600 -7.79 -17.71 -39.21
C ASP A 600 -7.55 -18.63 -37.97
N SER A 601 -7.88 -19.92 -38.16
CA SER A 601 -7.70 -20.95 -37.10
C SER A 601 -6.25 -21.07 -36.60
N LYS A 602 -5.26 -20.83 -37.45
CA LYS A 602 -3.83 -20.90 -37.06
C LYS A 602 -3.45 -19.80 -36.09
N LYS A 603 -3.87 -18.56 -36.35
CA LYS A 603 -3.62 -17.46 -35.41
C LYS A 603 -4.44 -17.62 -34.13
N ALA A 604 -5.68 -18.11 -34.22
CA ALA A 604 -6.50 -18.40 -33.04
C ALA A 604 -5.78 -19.38 -32.10
N GLU A 605 -5.27 -20.47 -32.64
CA GLU A 605 -4.51 -21.46 -31.87
C GLU A 605 -3.24 -20.88 -31.23
N LEU A 606 -2.48 -20.10 -32.00
CA LEU A 606 -1.29 -19.41 -31.50
C LEU A 606 -1.60 -18.51 -30.30
N TYR A 607 -2.72 -17.75 -30.38
CA TYR A 607 -3.09 -16.79 -29.35
C TYR A 607 -3.65 -17.50 -28.11
N TYR A 608 -4.42 -18.59 -28.23
CA TYR A 608 -4.82 -19.42 -27.09
C TYR A 608 -3.63 -20.05 -26.40
N LYS A 609 -2.67 -20.61 -27.13
CA LYS A 609 -1.42 -21.15 -26.58
C LYS A 609 -0.60 -20.05 -25.87
N LYS A 610 -0.59 -18.82 -26.40
CA LYS A 610 0.07 -17.70 -25.76
C LYS A 610 -0.59 -17.32 -24.43
N ALA A 611 -1.92 -17.28 -24.38
CA ALA A 611 -2.68 -17.05 -23.14
C ALA A 611 -2.38 -18.12 -22.08
N ILE A 612 -2.36 -19.40 -22.46
CA ILE A 612 -2.03 -20.52 -21.59
C ILE A 612 -0.57 -20.46 -21.10
N ALA A 613 0.37 -20.06 -21.95
CA ALA A 613 1.77 -19.89 -21.56
C ALA A 613 1.96 -18.78 -20.53
N LEU A 614 1.15 -17.71 -20.61
CA LEU A 614 1.13 -16.62 -19.65
C LEU A 614 0.42 -17.02 -18.35
N ASP A 615 -0.69 -17.76 -18.47
CA ASP A 615 -1.45 -18.25 -17.34
C ASP A 615 -1.96 -19.68 -17.60
N PRO A 616 -1.25 -20.72 -17.07
CA PRO A 616 -1.61 -22.12 -17.26
C PRO A 616 -2.93 -22.49 -16.56
N ASN A 617 -3.44 -21.61 -15.69
CA ASN A 617 -4.72 -21.78 -15.00
C ASN A 617 -5.85 -20.95 -15.62
N TYR A 618 -5.62 -20.33 -16.78
CA TYR A 618 -6.67 -19.56 -17.46
C TYR A 618 -7.62 -20.48 -18.25
N HIS A 619 -8.66 -20.92 -17.58
CA HIS A 619 -9.63 -21.94 -18.04
C HIS A 619 -10.18 -21.64 -19.44
N GLN A 620 -10.59 -20.39 -19.70
CA GLN A 620 -11.22 -20.02 -20.98
C GLN A 620 -10.30 -20.27 -22.18
N ALA A 621 -8.99 -20.04 -22.03
CA ALA A 621 -8.05 -20.27 -23.13
C ALA A 621 -7.90 -21.77 -23.45
N TRP A 622 -7.95 -22.63 -22.43
CA TRP A 622 -7.94 -24.06 -22.60
C TRP A 622 -9.20 -24.57 -23.27
N ILE A 623 -10.38 -24.11 -22.82
CA ILE A 623 -11.69 -24.49 -23.42
C ILE A 623 -11.75 -24.08 -24.89
N ASN A 624 -11.33 -22.83 -25.19
CA ASN A 624 -11.28 -22.33 -26.56
C ASN A 624 -10.31 -23.12 -27.44
N LEU A 625 -9.16 -23.52 -26.88
CA LEU A 625 -8.18 -24.35 -27.61
C LEU A 625 -8.73 -25.74 -27.92
N VAL A 626 -9.37 -26.39 -26.94
CA VAL A 626 -10.01 -27.71 -27.12
C VAL A 626 -11.12 -27.63 -28.16
N GLY A 627 -12.00 -26.62 -28.07
CA GLY A 627 -13.06 -26.39 -29.05
C GLY A 627 -12.54 -26.16 -30.48
N LEU A 628 -11.44 -25.40 -30.63
CA LEU A 628 -10.77 -25.18 -31.90
C LEU A 628 -10.20 -26.48 -32.48
N GLN A 629 -9.58 -27.31 -31.65
CA GLN A 629 -9.02 -28.61 -32.07
C GLN A 629 -10.11 -29.56 -32.54
N MET A 630 -11.25 -29.60 -31.82
CA MET A 630 -12.43 -30.35 -32.28
C MET A 630 -12.96 -29.85 -33.61
N PHE A 631 -13.09 -28.53 -33.77
CA PHE A 631 -13.53 -27.91 -35.02
C PHE A 631 -12.61 -28.24 -36.21
N ASN A 632 -11.31 -28.29 -36.00
CA ASN A 632 -10.31 -28.65 -37.00
C ASN A 632 -10.18 -30.17 -37.25
N GLY A 633 -10.92 -31.01 -36.50
CA GLY A 633 -10.85 -32.48 -36.62
C GLY A 633 -9.64 -33.12 -35.87
N ASP A 634 -8.92 -32.35 -35.06
CA ASP A 634 -7.79 -32.84 -34.25
C ASP A 634 -8.29 -33.38 -32.90
N THR A 635 -9.10 -34.41 -32.97
CA THR A 635 -9.78 -35.05 -31.82
C THR A 635 -8.77 -35.59 -30.82
N GLU A 636 -7.64 -36.16 -31.28
CA GLU A 636 -6.62 -36.71 -30.40
C GLU A 636 -6.00 -35.62 -29.49
N MET A 637 -5.67 -34.45 -30.07
CA MET A 637 -5.11 -33.35 -29.29
C MET A 637 -6.15 -32.75 -28.35
N ALA A 638 -7.40 -32.62 -28.79
CA ALA A 638 -8.51 -32.18 -27.94
C ALA A 638 -8.69 -33.08 -26.71
N GLN A 639 -8.67 -34.40 -26.90
CA GLN A 639 -8.75 -35.41 -25.82
C GLN A 639 -7.55 -35.30 -24.87
N ARG A 640 -6.33 -35.09 -25.38
CA ARG A 640 -5.15 -34.86 -24.54
C ARG A 640 -5.28 -33.61 -23.68
N ASN A 641 -5.77 -32.53 -24.24
CA ASN A 641 -5.89 -31.26 -23.54
C ASN A 641 -7.03 -31.24 -22.54
N ILE A 642 -8.18 -31.86 -22.82
CA ILE A 642 -9.28 -31.95 -21.85
C ILE A 642 -8.88 -32.84 -20.64
N LYS A 643 -8.14 -33.93 -20.86
CA LYS A 643 -7.59 -34.74 -19.77
C LYS A 643 -6.61 -33.95 -18.89
N LYS A 644 -5.82 -33.04 -19.47
CA LYS A 644 -4.98 -32.11 -18.70
C LYS A 644 -5.83 -31.18 -17.84
N LEU A 645 -6.89 -30.57 -18.41
CA LEU A 645 -7.82 -29.72 -17.68
C LEU A 645 -8.43 -30.43 -16.48
N ILE A 646 -8.95 -31.63 -16.67
CA ILE A 646 -9.53 -32.44 -15.58
C ILE A 646 -8.50 -32.70 -14.48
N ARG A 647 -7.26 -32.98 -14.85
CA ARG A 647 -6.18 -33.21 -13.88
C ARG A 647 -5.79 -31.94 -13.12
N TYR A 648 -5.74 -30.79 -13.81
CA TYR A 648 -5.36 -29.51 -13.18
C TYR A 648 -6.48 -28.94 -12.32
N PHE A 649 -7.73 -29.22 -12.69
CA PHE A 649 -8.93 -28.66 -12.05
C PHE A 649 -9.96 -29.75 -11.75
N PRO A 650 -9.63 -30.71 -10.87
CA PRO A 650 -10.47 -31.91 -10.63
C PRO A 650 -11.84 -31.60 -10.04
N GLN A 651 -12.02 -30.39 -9.49
CA GLN A 651 -13.29 -29.94 -8.89
C GLN A 651 -14.29 -29.42 -9.95
N GLN A 652 -13.86 -29.23 -11.22
CA GLN A 652 -14.71 -28.71 -12.29
C GLN A 652 -15.39 -29.87 -13.04
N GLU A 653 -16.60 -30.22 -12.64
CA GLU A 653 -17.37 -31.30 -13.25
C GLU A 653 -17.69 -31.05 -14.74
N GLU A 654 -17.78 -29.79 -15.17
CA GLU A 654 -18.02 -29.42 -16.57
C GLU A 654 -16.97 -30.00 -17.54
N TYR A 655 -15.71 -30.16 -17.11
CA TYR A 655 -14.66 -30.72 -17.97
C TYR A 655 -14.82 -32.22 -18.18
N LYS A 656 -15.38 -32.95 -17.21
CA LYS A 656 -15.73 -34.35 -17.36
C LYS A 656 -16.92 -34.54 -18.33
N LEU A 657 -17.87 -33.59 -18.34
CA LEU A 657 -18.96 -33.58 -19.31
C LEU A 657 -18.44 -33.31 -20.72
N LEU A 658 -17.57 -32.30 -20.86
CA LEU A 658 -16.94 -31.96 -22.15
C LEU A 658 -16.07 -33.12 -22.68
N GLU A 659 -15.33 -33.85 -21.81
CA GLU A 659 -14.60 -35.06 -22.21
C GLU A 659 -15.52 -36.12 -22.82
N LYS A 660 -16.67 -36.39 -22.18
CA LYS A 660 -17.66 -37.37 -22.72
C LYS A 660 -18.22 -36.93 -24.10
N GLU A 661 -18.42 -35.64 -24.32
CA GLU A 661 -18.84 -35.10 -25.63
C GLU A 661 -17.77 -35.28 -26.72
N ILE A 662 -16.51 -35.08 -26.38
CA ILE A 662 -15.36 -35.27 -27.28
C ILE A 662 -15.12 -36.75 -27.61
N MET A 663 -15.52 -37.66 -26.75
CA MET A 663 -15.37 -39.13 -26.95
C MET A 663 -16.52 -39.73 -27.76
N ARG A 664 -17.63 -39.03 -27.94
CA ARG A 664 -18.74 -39.44 -28.81
C ARG A 664 -18.46 -39.05 -30.27
#